data_d5e46e18a3d447394d053725eb3791b1
#
_entry.id   d5e46e18a3d447394d053725eb3791b1
#
_cell.length_a   1.000
_cell.length_b   1.000
_cell.length_c   1.000
_cell.angle_alpha   90.00
_cell.angle_beta   90.00
_cell.angle_gamma   90.00
#
_symmetry.space_group_name_H-M   'P 1'
#
loop_
_entity.id
_entity.type
_entity.pdbx_description
1 polymer ?
#
loop_
_entity_poly.entity_id
_entity_poly.type
_entity_poly.pdbx_seq_one_letter_code
_entity_poly.pdbx_strand_id
1 'polypeptide(L)'
;MGKQYVQILDLISDDVNDKFMVTIYGKSKDNKNIVLNVIEFKPFFYVRVPNSWNIQTAKGFFEKFKFKDKKFTFDKDETEYDIKLEYLPKSYHNFYIYNEEKFSFLKLNFSSHNLMKKMINKIRKFYNACKEAQDPDKKSFYQLNDEGGEFRFDSNLYESNIHPLLRFIHDRDIQPSGWIEFEYQEEVKEKNKIYNCDIQYDEIPYENIKSYDSSDTSKYKIASFDIECDSSHGDFPAPRKDFKKLAVHIVDKYLSGKDRPGGPILYNFICDTIKYLMKDKISEDDDENCIYLKNGPYDENSIVEVFLDESENGDIDVNNKFYDMKKSFSELETLMKNNKRNEAIEILNGKKKKIGLLHKLKNNKGKKLIVSGDPVIQIGTVFYTYGIENSYERYILVIGPSDNMEDPDICSDLGENINVIHCKSEKKLLLRWVKLIQDHNPDYITGYNIFGFDFDYIIGRVEQLFPCKDECKYNGFTKGIDHCDNCSSNKFYNLGRLFKNDGITYDNNPSKRCKKIIKQLGGQTEEENSFMNNTLKYIHMDGRIIFDVQNEVKSGYSLDSYKLDNVAAHFIRGKVKGVRTIADRDWSYVDTDRLGNLKKGDYISFSVKNNYGDMKYDNGHKFMILNITDKTKYNDEKPLYTLQLDSKIRSSKLISSEKNDILYSEWCLNKDDVSPQELFDKHKWGTGEDRGLIAKYCIMDCELCIHLLLMLDFIPNNIGMSNVCKVPQPYIFLRGQGIKVQSIVTKFADKEGYKVPTLMGYDEEKSDNSGFEGAIVLDPKPGVYLDDPIAVVDYASLYPSSIIEKNISHDTYLGDYKDLKDKLEEKDKNGNLIYEEGRDYNRIQYDNYEYVQKEGTSVVEKKNVLNEDGTKEVMDCVFLSEHNIHVEKKKGIIPMVVGELLSARSATKKLLKKEKDENKKKVLDGFQLAYKLTANSVYGQLGAKTSCLSFKKVAACTTAVGRQKIIDAKKYAFD
;
A
#
# COMPACT_ATOMS: atom_id res chain seq x y z
N MET A 1 9.03 40.69 5.74
CA MET A 1 8.90 39.24 5.47
C MET A 1 8.92 38.52 6.80
N GLY A 2 7.93 37.67 7.05
CA GLY A 2 7.90 36.77 8.20
C GLY A 2 8.69 35.48 7.89
N LYS A 3 9.14 34.78 8.93
CA LYS A 3 9.80 33.48 8.84
C LYS A 3 9.02 32.47 9.66
N GLN A 4 8.79 31.28 9.12
CA GLN A 4 8.03 30.22 9.75
C GLN A 4 8.75 28.88 9.64
N TYR A 5 8.48 27.98 10.61
CA TYR A 5 9.01 26.62 10.70
C TYR A 5 7.86 25.63 10.69
N VAL A 6 7.98 24.60 9.86
CA VAL A 6 6.95 23.58 9.71
C VAL A 6 7.59 22.20 9.63
N GLN A 7 7.09 21.26 10.42
CA GLN A 7 7.35 19.83 10.22
C GLN A 7 6.37 19.31 9.18
N ILE A 8 6.89 18.74 8.12
CA ILE A 8 6.10 18.22 7.01
C ILE A 8 5.37 16.94 7.45
N LEU A 9 4.07 16.90 7.19
CA LEU A 9 3.22 15.73 7.32
C LEU A 9 3.06 15.04 5.97
N ASP A 10 2.61 15.79 4.96
CA ASP A 10 2.32 15.29 3.62
C ASP A 10 2.70 16.31 2.54
N LEU A 11 3.06 15.80 1.37
CA LEU A 11 3.40 16.58 0.20
C LEU A 11 2.58 16.08 -0.99
N ILE A 12 1.83 16.96 -1.60
CA ILE A 12 1.02 16.66 -2.77
C ILE A 12 1.38 17.63 -3.88
N SER A 13 1.28 17.19 -5.13
CA SER A 13 1.51 18.06 -6.27
C SER A 13 0.42 17.92 -7.31
N ASP A 14 0.05 19.05 -7.88
CA ASP A 14 -0.96 19.16 -8.93
C ASP A 14 -0.58 20.22 -9.96
N ASP A 15 -1.18 20.14 -11.15
CA ASP A 15 -1.16 21.23 -12.12
C ASP A 15 -2.38 22.13 -11.88
N VAL A 16 -2.13 23.35 -11.47
CA VAL A 16 -3.14 24.37 -11.17
C VAL A 16 -3.00 25.50 -12.18
N ASN A 17 -4.04 25.80 -12.96
CA ASN A 17 -3.99 26.79 -14.06
C ASN A 17 -2.77 26.55 -14.98
N ASP A 18 -2.56 25.30 -15.41
CA ASP A 18 -1.43 24.86 -16.25
C ASP A 18 -0.04 25.13 -15.66
N LYS A 19 0.05 25.40 -14.35
CA LYS A 19 1.31 25.53 -13.62
C LYS A 19 1.43 24.45 -12.56
N PHE A 20 2.62 23.88 -12.43
CA PHE A 20 2.91 22.90 -11.40
C PHE A 20 2.95 23.56 -10.01
N MET A 21 2.25 23.00 -9.05
CA MET A 21 2.20 23.46 -7.67
C MET A 21 2.45 22.31 -6.72
N VAL A 22 3.17 22.55 -5.64
CA VAL A 22 3.36 21.61 -4.53
C VAL A 22 2.62 22.16 -3.31
N THR A 23 1.67 21.41 -2.78
CA THR A 23 1.01 21.70 -1.51
C THR A 23 1.69 20.94 -0.40
N ILE A 24 2.20 21.61 0.60
CA ILE A 24 2.83 21.05 1.79
C ILE A 24 1.87 21.19 2.96
N TYR A 25 1.52 20.07 3.57
CA TYR A 25 0.75 20.00 4.82
C TYR A 25 1.70 19.71 5.98
N GLY A 26 1.58 20.41 7.07
CA GLY A 26 2.46 20.20 8.21
C GLY A 26 1.99 20.87 9.49
N LYS A 27 2.87 20.86 10.49
CA LYS A 27 2.63 21.47 11.79
C LYS A 27 3.73 22.45 12.18
N SER A 28 3.33 23.58 12.79
CA SER A 28 4.27 24.51 13.42
C SER A 28 4.86 23.91 14.71
N LYS A 29 5.85 24.61 15.29
CA LYS A 29 6.38 24.28 16.62
C LYS A 29 5.31 24.36 17.73
N ASP A 30 4.29 25.20 17.53
CA ASP A 30 3.13 25.34 18.44
C ASP A 30 2.00 24.36 18.11
N ASN A 31 2.27 23.33 17.29
CA ASN A 31 1.32 22.29 16.85
C ASN A 31 0.11 22.79 16.04
N LYS A 32 0.15 23.99 15.46
CA LYS A 32 -0.87 24.46 14.53
C LYS A 32 -0.74 23.76 13.18
N ASN A 33 -1.87 23.39 12.60
CA ASN A 33 -1.91 22.85 11.25
C ASN A 33 -1.63 23.97 10.23
N ILE A 34 -0.60 23.78 9.43
CA ILE A 34 -0.16 24.74 8.41
C ILE A 34 -0.28 24.11 7.03
N VAL A 35 -0.72 24.90 6.06
CA VAL A 35 -0.71 24.52 4.65
C VAL A 35 0.00 25.58 3.85
N LEU A 36 0.93 25.16 2.97
CA LEU A 36 1.64 26.03 2.05
C LEU A 36 1.41 25.59 0.62
N ASN A 37 1.10 26.53 -0.26
CA ASN A 37 1.10 26.34 -1.71
C ASN A 37 2.38 26.92 -2.31
N VAL A 38 3.24 26.02 -2.78
CA VAL A 38 4.56 26.34 -3.32
C VAL A 38 4.48 26.37 -4.84
N ILE A 39 4.97 27.44 -5.43
CA ILE A 39 4.91 27.74 -6.86
C ILE A 39 6.31 27.86 -7.47
N GLU A 40 6.38 28.07 -8.80
CA GLU A 40 7.58 28.33 -9.61
C GLU A 40 8.54 27.13 -9.81
N PHE A 41 8.30 25.99 -9.19
CA PHE A 41 9.05 24.78 -9.55
C PHE A 41 8.60 24.26 -10.92
N LYS A 42 9.56 24.08 -11.83
CA LYS A 42 9.30 23.58 -13.18
C LYS A 42 9.63 22.09 -13.28
N PRO A 43 8.67 21.18 -13.54
CA PRO A 43 8.94 19.79 -13.87
C PRO A 43 9.92 19.65 -15.02
N PHE A 44 10.84 18.68 -14.97
CA PHE A 44 11.85 18.50 -16.00
C PHE A 44 12.28 17.05 -16.19
N PHE A 45 12.90 16.78 -17.34
CA PHE A 45 13.64 15.57 -17.62
C PHE A 45 14.82 15.90 -18.56
N TYR A 46 15.68 14.91 -18.80
CA TYR A 46 16.86 15.09 -19.64
C TYR A 46 16.77 14.25 -20.93
N VAL A 47 17.39 14.78 -21.98
CA VAL A 47 17.60 14.09 -23.25
C VAL A 47 19.09 14.17 -23.58
N ARG A 48 19.71 13.02 -23.88
CA ARG A 48 21.09 13.02 -24.33
C ARG A 48 21.16 13.63 -25.74
N VAL A 49 22.13 14.50 -25.97
CA VAL A 49 22.38 15.16 -27.26
C VAL A 49 23.85 15.00 -27.66
N PRO A 50 24.21 15.12 -28.96
CA PRO A 50 25.61 15.12 -29.39
C PRO A 50 26.43 16.20 -28.68
N ASN A 51 27.67 15.88 -28.35
CA ASN A 51 28.58 16.83 -27.67
C ASN A 51 28.89 18.08 -28.52
N SER A 52 28.74 17.96 -29.85
CA SER A 52 28.90 19.08 -30.80
C SER A 52 27.74 20.08 -30.78
N TRP A 53 26.61 19.76 -30.12
CA TRP A 53 25.46 20.65 -30.10
C TRP A 53 25.65 21.80 -29.11
N ASN A 54 25.25 23.00 -29.56
CA ASN A 54 25.02 24.11 -28.65
C ASN A 54 23.51 24.32 -28.40
N ILE A 55 23.14 25.21 -27.48
CA ILE A 55 21.75 25.52 -27.13
C ILE A 55 20.90 25.91 -28.31
N GLN A 56 21.44 26.67 -29.26
CA GLN A 56 20.72 27.14 -30.45
C GLN A 56 20.44 25.97 -31.41
N THR A 57 21.41 25.06 -31.58
CA THR A 57 21.24 23.85 -32.39
C THR A 57 20.20 22.94 -31.78
N ALA A 58 20.25 22.71 -30.47
CA ALA A 58 19.25 21.93 -29.75
C ALA A 58 17.84 22.55 -29.83
N LYS A 59 17.72 23.89 -29.64
CA LYS A 59 16.46 24.59 -29.84
C LYS A 59 15.92 24.43 -31.26
N GLY A 60 16.76 24.67 -32.29
CA GLY A 60 16.39 24.49 -33.69
C GLY A 60 15.99 23.06 -34.05
N PHE A 61 16.60 22.06 -33.44
CA PHE A 61 16.19 20.65 -33.60
C PHE A 61 14.83 20.40 -32.98
N PHE A 62 14.61 20.78 -31.71
CA PHE A 62 13.35 20.59 -31.04
C PHE A 62 12.21 21.48 -31.59
N GLU A 63 12.51 22.64 -32.18
CA GLU A 63 11.55 23.43 -32.92
C GLU A 63 11.15 22.80 -34.26
N LYS A 64 12.08 22.10 -34.92
CA LYS A 64 11.83 21.29 -36.14
C LYS A 64 11.04 19.99 -35.84
N PHE A 65 10.95 19.58 -34.60
CA PHE A 65 10.02 18.57 -34.15
C PHE A 65 8.53 18.96 -34.35
N LYS A 66 8.29 20.03 -35.17
CA LYS A 66 7.02 20.31 -35.83
C LYS A 66 6.75 19.20 -36.86
N PHE A 67 6.23 18.10 -36.38
CA PHE A 67 5.86 16.97 -37.21
C PHE A 67 4.92 17.41 -38.32
N LYS A 68 5.19 16.95 -39.56
CA LYS A 68 4.35 17.20 -40.75
C LYS A 68 2.93 16.62 -40.60
N ASP A 69 2.63 15.91 -39.56
CA ASP A 69 1.31 15.35 -39.26
C ASP A 69 0.51 16.32 -38.38
N LYS A 70 -0.60 16.84 -38.93
CA LYS A 70 -1.51 17.82 -38.28
C LYS A 70 -2.01 17.44 -36.89
N LYS A 71 -1.75 16.23 -36.43
CA LYS A 71 -2.07 15.75 -35.08
C LYS A 71 -1.07 16.13 -33.98
N PHE A 72 0.05 16.78 -34.33
CA PHE A 72 1.15 17.08 -33.44
C PHE A 72 1.66 18.52 -33.59
N THR A 73 0.77 19.50 -33.70
CA THR A 73 1.16 20.91 -33.58
C THR A 73 1.51 21.21 -32.14
N PHE A 74 2.72 21.75 -31.92
CA PHE A 74 3.04 22.50 -30.72
C PHE A 74 2.34 23.87 -30.89
N ASP A 75 1.40 24.18 -30.03
CA ASP A 75 0.96 25.56 -29.88
C ASP A 75 2.11 26.35 -29.26
N LYS A 76 2.54 27.39 -29.98
CA LYS A 76 3.69 28.23 -29.59
C LYS A 76 3.52 28.90 -28.23
N ASP A 77 2.29 29.03 -27.78
CA ASP A 77 1.93 29.81 -26.59
C ASP A 77 1.97 28.98 -25.28
N GLU A 78 2.09 27.63 -25.31
CA GLU A 78 2.07 26.76 -24.13
C GLU A 78 3.45 26.30 -23.66
N THR A 79 4.54 26.60 -24.34
CA THR A 79 5.86 26.05 -24.06
C THR A 79 6.94 27.12 -23.89
N GLU A 80 7.09 27.61 -22.67
CA GLU A 80 8.36 28.23 -22.24
C GLU A 80 9.39 27.12 -22.04
N TYR A 81 10.29 26.95 -23.02
CA TYR A 81 11.43 26.05 -22.92
C TYR A 81 12.63 26.80 -22.32
N ASP A 82 12.96 26.55 -21.08
CA ASP A 82 14.29 26.80 -20.56
C ASP A 82 15.17 25.60 -20.92
N ILE A 83 16.01 25.77 -21.92
CA ILE A 83 16.97 24.75 -22.34
C ILE A 83 18.31 25.13 -21.74
N LYS A 84 18.74 24.43 -20.69
CA LYS A 84 20.12 24.47 -20.20
C LYS A 84 20.88 23.27 -20.75
N LEU A 85 21.95 23.51 -21.48
CA LEU A 85 22.96 22.49 -21.77
C LEU A 85 23.82 22.36 -20.51
N GLU A 86 23.65 21.26 -19.83
CA GLU A 86 24.51 20.86 -18.72
C GLU A 86 25.44 19.76 -19.22
N TYR A 87 26.73 19.99 -19.17
CA TYR A 87 27.74 18.96 -19.42
C TYR A 87 27.82 18.08 -18.17
N LEU A 88 27.28 16.86 -18.26
CA LEU A 88 27.23 15.92 -17.16
C LEU A 88 28.15 14.72 -17.46
N PRO A 89 28.95 14.28 -16.50
CA PRO A 89 29.81 13.12 -16.69
C PRO A 89 28.93 11.86 -16.65
N LYS A 90 28.76 11.17 -17.76
CA LYS A 90 28.23 9.81 -17.92
C LYS A 90 26.78 9.52 -17.56
N SER A 91 26.12 8.71 -18.41
CA SER A 91 24.85 8.07 -18.14
C SER A 91 25.05 6.74 -17.40
N TYR A 92 24.04 6.29 -16.67
CA TYR A 92 24.04 5.08 -15.86
C TYR A 92 24.18 3.75 -16.63
N HIS A 93 24.04 3.72 -17.95
CA HIS A 93 24.10 2.52 -18.80
C HIS A 93 25.16 2.53 -19.90
N ASN A 94 25.92 3.58 -20.10
CA ASN A 94 27.02 3.61 -21.08
C ASN A 94 28.35 3.61 -20.36
N PHE A 95 28.80 2.41 -19.98
CA PHE A 95 29.96 2.20 -19.13
C PHE A 95 31.22 1.87 -19.90
N TYR A 96 31.89 2.91 -20.38
CA TYR A 96 33.32 2.83 -20.68
C TYR A 96 34.02 3.85 -19.82
N ILE A 97 34.42 3.41 -18.61
CA ILE A 97 35.07 4.26 -17.61
C ILE A 97 36.48 4.66 -18.01
N TYR A 98 37.07 3.97 -18.96
CA TYR A 98 38.46 4.23 -19.39
C TYR A 98 38.67 5.59 -20.06
N ASN A 99 37.63 6.24 -20.54
CA ASN A 99 37.71 7.61 -20.99
C ASN A 99 36.79 8.43 -20.07
N GLU A 100 37.28 9.52 -19.52
CA GLU A 100 36.50 10.53 -18.78
C GLU A 100 35.53 11.26 -19.72
N GLU A 101 34.82 10.51 -20.57
CA GLU A 101 33.88 11.07 -21.53
C GLU A 101 32.68 11.67 -20.80
N LYS A 102 32.52 12.96 -20.97
CA LYS A 102 31.35 13.72 -20.56
C LYS A 102 30.32 13.70 -21.69
N PHE A 103 29.09 13.39 -21.34
CA PHE A 103 27.99 13.43 -22.30
C PHE A 103 27.22 14.74 -22.12
N SER A 104 26.75 15.30 -23.23
CA SER A 104 25.87 16.48 -23.23
C SER A 104 24.42 16.07 -23.06
N PHE A 105 23.78 16.68 -22.09
CA PHE A 105 22.34 16.50 -21.84
C PHE A 105 21.62 17.82 -21.98
N LEU A 106 20.46 17.77 -22.62
CA LEU A 106 19.52 18.84 -22.67
C LEU A 106 18.48 18.69 -21.57
N LYS A 107 18.40 19.65 -20.65
CA LYS A 107 17.36 19.72 -19.63
C LYS A 107 16.14 20.40 -20.22
N LEU A 108 15.01 19.70 -20.30
CA LEU A 108 13.74 20.25 -20.74
C LEU A 108 12.86 20.56 -19.53
N ASN A 109 12.59 21.84 -19.28
CA ASN A 109 11.74 22.31 -18.21
C ASN A 109 10.33 22.62 -18.74
N PHE A 110 9.30 22.36 -17.94
CA PHE A 110 7.90 22.52 -18.29
C PHE A 110 7.15 23.33 -17.25
N SER A 111 6.12 24.06 -17.65
CA SER A 111 5.25 24.78 -16.73
C SER A 111 4.40 23.81 -15.89
N SER A 112 4.03 22.65 -16.45
CA SER A 112 3.15 21.69 -15.78
C SER A 112 3.61 20.23 -16.00
N HIS A 113 3.21 19.34 -15.09
CA HIS A 113 3.48 17.90 -15.19
C HIS A 113 2.73 17.24 -16.38
N ASN A 114 1.52 17.74 -16.67
CA ASN A 114 0.77 17.27 -17.84
C ASN A 114 1.48 17.59 -19.16
N LEU A 115 2.05 18.78 -19.25
CA LEU A 115 2.83 19.18 -20.43
C LEU A 115 4.09 18.31 -20.58
N MET A 116 4.80 18.06 -19.46
CA MET A 116 5.95 17.15 -19.44
C MET A 116 5.56 15.75 -19.94
N LYS A 117 4.44 15.18 -19.45
CA LYS A 117 3.94 13.85 -19.88
C LYS A 117 3.57 13.84 -21.37
N LYS A 118 2.93 14.90 -21.86
CA LYS A 118 2.60 15.03 -23.29
C LYS A 118 3.88 14.99 -24.14
N MET A 119 4.94 15.70 -23.72
CA MET A 119 6.22 15.72 -24.43
C MET A 119 6.90 14.36 -24.44
N ILE A 120 7.00 13.71 -23.27
CA ILE A 120 7.55 12.34 -23.14
C ILE A 120 6.85 11.38 -24.12
N ASN A 121 5.51 11.40 -24.14
CA ASN A 121 4.71 10.54 -25.01
C ASN A 121 4.90 10.87 -26.50
N LYS A 122 5.10 12.14 -26.83
CA LYS A 122 5.38 12.57 -28.22
C LYS A 122 6.75 12.06 -28.67
N ILE A 123 7.79 12.23 -27.84
CA ILE A 123 9.14 11.75 -28.14
C ILE A 123 9.13 10.24 -28.35
N ARG A 124 8.47 9.50 -27.46
CA ARG A 124 8.34 8.02 -27.58
C ARG A 124 7.61 7.57 -28.85
N LYS A 125 6.49 8.21 -29.17
CA LYS A 125 5.73 7.89 -30.42
C LYS A 125 6.53 8.20 -31.68
N PHE A 126 7.27 9.29 -31.67
CA PHE A 126 8.16 9.63 -32.78
C PHE A 126 9.24 8.57 -32.95
N TYR A 127 9.93 8.21 -31.88
CA TYR A 127 10.94 7.16 -31.88
C TYR A 127 10.39 5.86 -32.49
N ASN A 128 9.27 5.35 -31.97
CA ASN A 128 8.68 4.12 -32.47
C ASN A 128 8.29 4.21 -33.96
N ALA A 129 7.68 5.33 -34.38
CA ALA A 129 7.31 5.54 -35.76
C ALA A 129 8.51 5.55 -36.72
N CYS A 130 9.63 6.04 -36.20
CA CYS A 130 10.83 6.04 -36.94
C CYS A 130 11.52 4.63 -36.96
N LYS A 131 11.58 3.90 -35.84
CA LYS A 131 12.12 2.53 -35.77
C LYS A 131 11.41 1.59 -36.75
N GLU A 132 10.12 1.80 -36.98
CA GLU A 132 9.30 0.98 -37.90
C GLU A 132 9.33 1.47 -39.36
N ALA A 133 9.89 2.66 -39.62
CA ALA A 133 9.88 3.23 -40.94
C ALA A 133 10.90 2.55 -41.87
N GLN A 134 10.45 2.09 -43.07
CA GLN A 134 11.32 1.60 -44.13
C GLN A 134 11.97 2.72 -44.93
N ASP A 135 11.61 3.98 -44.69
CA ASP A 135 12.06 5.17 -45.42
C ASP A 135 13.47 5.61 -44.96
N PRO A 136 14.48 5.64 -45.84
CA PRO A 136 15.86 6.02 -45.54
C PRO A 136 15.97 7.42 -44.91
N ASP A 137 15.14 8.38 -45.37
CA ASP A 137 15.16 9.74 -44.85
C ASP A 137 14.63 9.80 -43.39
N LYS A 138 13.71 8.94 -43.02
CA LYS A 138 13.26 8.78 -41.65
C LYS A 138 14.27 8.03 -40.80
N LYS A 139 14.98 7.07 -41.35
CA LYS A 139 16.12 6.42 -40.68
C LYS A 139 17.27 7.37 -40.42
N SER A 140 17.55 8.32 -41.33
CA SER A 140 18.63 9.29 -41.18
C SER A 140 18.43 10.25 -40.01
N PHE A 141 17.17 10.45 -39.51
CA PHE A 141 16.91 11.20 -38.28
C PHE A 141 17.41 10.49 -37.01
N TYR A 142 17.74 9.18 -37.07
CA TYR A 142 18.30 8.41 -35.94
C TYR A 142 19.80 8.48 -35.84
N GLN A 143 20.46 8.81 -36.96
CA GLN A 143 21.91 8.84 -37.05
C GLN A 143 22.37 10.28 -37.11
N LEU A 144 22.52 10.90 -35.94
CA LEU A 144 23.32 12.10 -35.80
C LEU A 144 24.75 11.63 -35.55
N ASN A 145 25.65 11.88 -36.54
CA ASN A 145 27.06 11.58 -36.39
C ASN A 145 27.65 12.53 -35.36
N ASP A 146 28.09 11.99 -34.24
CA ASP A 146 29.08 12.63 -33.38
C ASP A 146 30.49 12.25 -33.89
N GLU A 147 31.51 13.07 -33.69
CA GLU A 147 32.85 12.91 -34.22
C GLU A 147 33.36 11.46 -34.06
N GLY A 148 33.08 10.60 -35.04
CA GLY A 148 33.52 9.21 -35.13
C GLY A 148 32.57 8.14 -34.59
N GLY A 149 31.36 8.44 -34.16
CA GLY A 149 30.34 7.48 -33.69
C GLY A 149 28.93 7.80 -34.15
N GLU A 150 28.11 6.78 -34.42
CA GLU A 150 26.69 6.92 -34.69
C GLU A 150 25.96 7.33 -33.39
N PHE A 151 25.58 8.61 -33.26
CA PHE A 151 24.61 9.00 -32.28
C PHE A 151 23.21 8.56 -32.72
N ARG A 152 22.76 7.46 -32.20
CA ARG A 152 21.34 7.15 -32.25
C ARG A 152 20.63 8.08 -31.28
N PHE A 153 19.63 8.84 -31.76
CA PHE A 153 18.66 9.49 -30.88
C PHE A 153 17.96 8.35 -30.14
N ASP A 154 18.60 7.93 -29.09
CA ASP A 154 18.20 6.78 -28.31
C ASP A 154 16.80 7.05 -27.74
N SER A 155 15.96 6.01 -27.67
CA SER A 155 14.72 6.04 -26.92
C SER A 155 14.94 6.47 -25.48
N ASN A 156 16.19 6.52 -25.05
CA ASN A 156 16.57 6.77 -23.68
C ASN A 156 16.40 8.24 -23.30
N LEU A 157 15.22 8.52 -22.83
CA LEU A 157 14.99 9.68 -21.98
C LEU A 157 15.61 9.39 -20.63
N TYR A 158 16.22 10.41 -20.03
CA TYR A 158 16.82 10.27 -18.72
C TYR A 158 15.92 10.91 -17.66
N GLU A 159 15.64 10.12 -16.60
CA GLU A 159 14.91 10.56 -15.43
C GLU A 159 13.48 11.07 -15.74
N SER A 160 12.93 10.68 -16.89
CA SER A 160 11.59 11.05 -17.33
C SER A 160 10.46 10.32 -16.58
N ASN A 161 10.79 9.24 -15.86
CA ASN A 161 9.90 8.45 -15.02
C ASN A 161 9.89 8.89 -13.55
N ILE A 162 10.71 9.88 -13.18
CA ILE A 162 10.74 10.43 -11.83
C ILE A 162 9.62 11.46 -11.69
N HIS A 163 8.79 11.26 -10.68
CA HIS A 163 7.68 12.19 -10.42
C HIS A 163 8.23 13.57 -10.02
N PRO A 164 7.71 14.70 -10.58
CA PRO A 164 8.21 16.04 -10.28
C PRO A 164 8.24 16.40 -8.79
N LEU A 165 7.32 15.84 -7.98
CA LEU A 165 7.34 15.99 -6.54
C LEU A 165 8.65 15.46 -5.90
N LEU A 166 9.14 14.30 -6.35
CA LEU A 166 10.42 13.77 -5.88
C LEU A 166 11.59 14.65 -6.32
N ARG A 167 11.50 15.23 -7.53
CA ARG A 167 12.48 16.20 -7.99
C ARG A 167 12.52 17.45 -7.12
N PHE A 168 11.36 17.98 -6.76
CA PHE A 168 11.27 19.10 -5.82
C PHE A 168 11.95 18.77 -4.49
N ILE A 169 11.70 17.56 -3.93
CA ILE A 169 12.34 17.10 -2.70
C ILE A 169 13.87 17.01 -2.85
N HIS A 170 14.35 16.47 -3.99
CA HIS A 170 15.77 16.32 -4.27
C HIS A 170 16.48 17.65 -4.47
N ASP A 171 15.87 18.55 -5.26
CA ASP A 171 16.45 19.86 -5.59
C ASP A 171 16.58 20.75 -4.35
N ARG A 172 15.57 20.77 -3.48
CA ARG A 172 15.60 21.53 -2.22
C ARG A 172 16.31 20.81 -1.09
N ASP A 173 16.76 19.58 -1.30
CA ASP A 173 17.38 18.70 -0.31
C ASP A 173 16.62 18.61 1.03
N ILE A 174 15.30 18.67 0.98
CA ILE A 174 14.45 18.58 2.15
C ILE A 174 14.29 17.14 2.63
N GLN A 175 13.98 17.01 3.90
CA GLN A 175 13.50 15.76 4.50
C GLN A 175 11.96 15.73 4.40
N PRO A 176 11.36 14.77 3.66
CA PRO A 176 9.92 14.80 3.37
C PRO A 176 8.99 14.70 4.58
N SER A 177 9.52 14.32 5.74
CA SER A 177 8.81 14.31 7.04
C SER A 177 9.60 15.05 8.12
N GLY A 178 10.59 15.82 7.69
CA GLY A 178 11.42 16.67 8.56
C GLY A 178 10.89 18.09 8.67
N TRP A 179 11.70 18.93 9.26
CA TRP A 179 11.41 20.34 9.42
C TRP A 179 11.93 21.14 8.23
N ILE A 180 11.13 22.12 7.81
CA ILE A 180 11.50 23.16 6.84
C ILE A 180 11.34 24.54 7.45
N GLU A 181 12.12 25.49 6.93
CA GLU A 181 11.90 26.91 7.14
C GLU A 181 11.57 27.59 5.81
N PHE A 182 10.74 28.62 5.87
CA PHE A 182 10.40 29.43 4.71
C PHE A 182 10.08 30.87 5.10
N GLU A 183 10.23 31.78 4.13
CA GLU A 183 9.87 33.18 4.26
C GLU A 183 8.54 33.44 3.55
N TYR A 184 7.69 34.28 4.15
CA TYR A 184 6.38 34.64 3.61
C TYR A 184 6.11 36.13 3.72
N GLN A 185 5.19 36.62 2.90
CA GLN A 185 4.74 38.01 2.93
C GLN A 185 3.55 38.20 3.84
N GLU A 186 2.49 37.43 3.64
CA GLU A 186 1.25 37.49 4.44
C GLU A 186 0.60 36.09 4.58
N GLU A 187 -0.23 35.97 5.61
CA GLU A 187 -1.09 34.80 5.82
C GLU A 187 -2.43 34.98 5.11
N VAL A 188 -3.00 33.89 4.59
CA VAL A 188 -4.33 33.93 3.99
C VAL A 188 -5.38 34.20 5.06
N LYS A 189 -6.21 35.23 4.84
CA LYS A 189 -7.29 35.58 5.78
C LYS A 189 -8.30 34.43 5.92
N GLU A 190 -8.87 34.27 7.10
CA GLU A 190 -9.78 33.16 7.47
C GLU A 190 -10.88 32.89 6.44
N LYS A 191 -11.55 33.94 5.97
CA LYS A 191 -12.63 33.84 4.96
C LYS A 191 -12.20 33.36 3.57
N ASN A 192 -10.89 33.37 3.29
CA ASN A 192 -10.30 33.02 1.98
C ASN A 192 -9.59 31.67 2.07
N LYS A 193 -9.51 31.03 3.25
CA LYS A 193 -8.90 29.72 3.39
C LYS A 193 -9.68 28.67 2.63
N ILE A 194 -8.94 27.84 1.90
CA ILE A 194 -9.51 26.72 1.14
C ILE A 194 -9.18 25.37 1.76
N TYR A 195 -8.38 25.36 2.82
CA TYR A 195 -7.97 24.16 3.53
C TYR A 195 -8.45 24.16 4.98
N ASN A 196 -8.73 22.99 5.51
CA ASN A 196 -8.96 22.76 6.95
C ASN A 196 -7.62 22.86 7.69
N CYS A 197 -7.20 24.06 8.02
CA CYS A 197 -5.94 24.37 8.70
C CYS A 197 -6.05 25.62 9.56
N ASP A 198 -5.12 25.77 10.52
CA ASP A 198 -5.05 26.97 11.35
C ASP A 198 -4.43 28.14 10.58
N ILE A 199 -3.42 27.86 9.74
CA ILE A 199 -2.71 28.89 8.96
C ILE A 199 -2.51 28.38 7.53
N GLN A 200 -2.78 29.23 6.55
CA GLN A 200 -2.54 28.98 5.14
C GLN A 200 -1.63 30.05 4.54
N TYR A 201 -0.64 29.60 3.77
CA TYR A 201 0.23 30.47 2.98
C TYR A 201 0.13 30.09 1.50
N ASP A 202 -0.09 31.07 0.65
CA ASP A 202 -0.18 30.88 -0.81
C ASP A 202 1.01 31.52 -1.51
N GLU A 203 1.25 31.08 -2.74
CA GLU A 203 2.26 31.65 -3.64
C GLU A 203 3.68 31.73 -3.06
N ILE A 204 4.09 30.70 -2.30
CA ILE A 204 5.44 30.64 -1.77
C ILE A 204 6.39 30.18 -2.89
N PRO A 205 7.39 31.00 -3.29
CA PRO A 205 8.39 30.58 -4.25
C PRO A 205 9.16 29.35 -3.76
N TYR A 206 9.39 28.37 -4.64
CA TYR A 206 10.04 27.11 -4.23
C TYR A 206 11.47 27.36 -3.69
N GLU A 207 12.13 28.39 -4.12
CA GLU A 207 13.48 28.77 -3.67
C GLU A 207 13.52 29.20 -2.19
N ASN A 208 12.39 29.67 -1.66
CA ASN A 208 12.28 30.07 -0.26
C ASN A 208 12.21 28.88 0.70
N ILE A 209 11.93 27.68 0.20
CA ILE A 209 11.85 26.47 1.04
C ILE A 209 13.27 25.97 1.34
N LYS A 210 13.62 25.82 2.61
CA LYS A 210 14.90 25.31 3.07
C LYS A 210 14.71 24.22 4.11
N SER A 211 15.60 23.23 4.10
CA SER A 211 15.65 22.22 5.17
C SER A 211 16.06 22.89 6.49
N TYR A 212 15.42 22.49 7.58
CA TYR A 212 15.75 22.93 8.94
C TYR A 212 16.04 21.70 9.79
N ASP A 213 17.23 21.65 10.39
CA ASP A 213 17.63 20.52 11.23
C ASP A 213 17.03 20.64 12.62
N SER A 214 16.16 19.69 12.97
CA SER A 214 15.56 19.57 14.30
C SER A 214 15.21 18.12 14.58
N SER A 215 15.50 17.69 15.80
CA SER A 215 15.09 16.38 16.33
C SER A 215 13.71 16.38 16.97
N ASP A 216 13.03 17.53 17.04
CA ASP A 216 11.71 17.64 17.63
C ASP A 216 10.67 16.97 16.73
N THR A 217 9.65 16.36 17.34
CA THR A 217 8.52 15.76 16.64
C THR A 217 7.24 16.45 17.06
N SER A 218 6.45 16.88 16.09
CA SER A 218 5.15 17.50 16.34
C SER A 218 4.18 16.52 16.97
N LYS A 219 3.22 17.04 17.71
CA LYS A 219 2.12 16.25 18.33
C LYS A 219 1.05 15.98 17.29
N TYR A 220 1.14 14.83 16.62
CA TYR A 220 0.18 14.44 15.60
C TYR A 220 -1.11 13.90 16.21
N LYS A 221 -2.25 14.27 15.64
CA LYS A 221 -3.55 13.71 15.99
C LYS A 221 -3.87 12.50 15.13
N ILE A 222 -4.14 11.36 15.76
CA ILE A 222 -4.43 10.08 15.13
C ILE A 222 -5.90 9.78 15.32
N ALA A 223 -6.60 9.36 14.28
CA ALA A 223 -7.94 8.78 14.33
C ALA A 223 -7.85 7.28 13.97
N SER A 224 -8.20 6.42 14.91
CA SER A 224 -8.45 5.01 14.64
C SER A 224 -9.94 4.78 14.55
N PHE A 225 -10.42 4.07 13.52
CA PHE A 225 -11.84 3.79 13.34
C PHE A 225 -12.09 2.34 12.98
N ASP A 226 -13.29 1.90 13.29
CA ASP A 226 -13.80 0.58 12.96
C ASP A 226 -15.30 0.67 12.68
N ILE A 227 -15.86 -0.29 11.92
CA ILE A 227 -17.29 -0.34 11.60
C ILE A 227 -17.92 -1.65 12.01
N GLU A 228 -19.15 -1.56 12.53
CA GLU A 228 -20.00 -2.70 12.74
C GLU A 228 -21.14 -2.71 11.73
N CYS A 229 -21.40 -3.89 11.16
CA CYS A 229 -22.40 -4.07 10.12
C CYS A 229 -23.44 -5.09 10.55
N ASP A 230 -24.70 -4.85 10.19
CA ASP A 230 -25.75 -5.86 10.35
C ASP A 230 -25.70 -6.89 9.22
N SER A 231 -26.41 -8.01 9.38
CA SER A 231 -26.73 -8.94 8.30
C SER A 231 -28.22 -9.26 8.32
N SER A 232 -28.88 -9.04 7.19
CA SER A 232 -30.32 -9.33 7.07
C SER A 232 -30.67 -10.81 7.18
N HIS A 233 -29.67 -11.70 6.98
CA HIS A 233 -29.88 -13.16 6.90
C HIS A 233 -28.97 -13.98 7.80
N GLY A 234 -28.17 -13.34 8.68
CA GLY A 234 -27.16 -14.01 9.50
C GLY A 234 -25.89 -14.50 8.76
N ASP A 235 -25.80 -14.27 7.45
CA ASP A 235 -24.60 -14.52 6.65
C ASP A 235 -23.60 -13.37 6.79
N PHE A 236 -22.42 -13.54 6.21
CA PHE A 236 -21.38 -12.50 6.26
C PHE A 236 -21.90 -11.20 5.63
N PRO A 237 -21.82 -10.05 6.31
CA PRO A 237 -22.37 -8.79 5.82
C PRO A 237 -21.77 -8.37 4.48
N ALA A 238 -22.61 -7.88 3.58
CA ALA A 238 -22.20 -7.40 2.27
C ALA A 238 -22.75 -6.00 1.98
N PRO A 239 -21.89 -5.04 1.60
CA PRO A 239 -22.30 -3.64 1.36
C PRO A 239 -23.24 -3.52 0.16
N ARG A 240 -23.20 -4.49 -0.75
CA ARG A 240 -24.09 -4.64 -1.90
C ARG A 240 -24.42 -6.11 -2.07
N LYS A 241 -25.68 -6.41 -2.17
CA LYS A 241 -26.17 -7.75 -2.52
C LYS A 241 -26.63 -7.77 -3.96
N ASP A 242 -26.57 -8.93 -4.56
CA ASP A 242 -27.07 -9.20 -5.89
C ASP A 242 -28.16 -10.30 -5.85
N PHE A 243 -28.61 -10.75 -7.00
CA PHE A 243 -29.64 -11.81 -7.09
C PHE A 243 -29.06 -13.22 -6.97
N LYS A 244 -27.78 -13.39 -6.59
CA LYS A 244 -27.11 -14.70 -6.55
C LYS A 244 -27.82 -15.68 -5.62
N LYS A 245 -28.23 -15.23 -4.43
CA LYS A 245 -28.93 -16.06 -3.45
C LYS A 245 -30.26 -16.59 -4.03
N LEU A 246 -31.04 -15.71 -4.64
CA LEU A 246 -32.27 -16.06 -5.33
C LEU A 246 -32.03 -17.01 -6.52
N ALA A 247 -31.01 -16.72 -7.34
CA ALA A 247 -30.65 -17.59 -8.47
C ALA A 247 -30.22 -18.99 -8.02
N VAL A 248 -29.44 -19.09 -6.94
CA VAL A 248 -29.05 -20.36 -6.33
C VAL A 248 -30.25 -21.10 -5.82
N HIS A 249 -31.17 -20.46 -5.09
CA HIS A 249 -32.38 -21.09 -4.56
C HIS A 249 -33.28 -21.61 -5.67
N ILE A 250 -33.52 -20.81 -6.72
CA ILE A 250 -34.32 -21.23 -7.88
C ILE A 250 -33.75 -22.51 -8.51
N VAL A 251 -32.42 -22.51 -8.77
CA VAL A 251 -31.77 -23.65 -9.44
C VAL A 251 -31.72 -24.87 -8.52
N ASP A 252 -31.37 -24.73 -7.27
CA ASP A 252 -31.23 -25.86 -6.34
C ASP A 252 -32.60 -26.50 -6.01
N LYS A 253 -33.62 -25.69 -5.81
CA LYS A 253 -35.00 -26.19 -5.59
C LYS A 253 -35.52 -26.93 -6.79
N TYR A 254 -35.27 -26.45 -8.02
CA TYR A 254 -35.61 -27.17 -9.24
C TYR A 254 -34.84 -28.51 -9.36
N LEU A 255 -33.54 -28.49 -9.13
CA LEU A 255 -32.66 -29.67 -9.25
C LEU A 255 -32.94 -30.75 -8.19
N SER A 256 -33.46 -30.37 -7.02
CA SER A 256 -33.85 -31.29 -5.96
C SER A 256 -35.21 -31.99 -6.24
N GLY A 257 -35.99 -31.45 -7.16
CA GLY A 257 -37.29 -32.04 -7.56
C GLY A 257 -37.10 -33.34 -8.36
N LYS A 258 -38.01 -34.33 -8.13
CA LYS A 258 -38.01 -35.59 -8.89
C LYS A 258 -38.44 -35.36 -10.33
N ASP A 259 -39.44 -34.49 -10.53
CA ASP A 259 -39.95 -34.10 -11.83
C ASP A 259 -39.32 -32.76 -12.19
N ARG A 260 -38.71 -32.67 -13.37
CA ARG A 260 -38.03 -31.46 -13.87
C ARG A 260 -38.85 -30.88 -15.06
N PRO A 261 -39.97 -30.24 -14.77
CA PRO A 261 -40.83 -29.71 -15.80
C PRO A 261 -40.15 -28.60 -16.58
N GLY A 262 -40.47 -28.45 -17.83
CA GLY A 262 -40.00 -27.35 -18.68
C GLY A 262 -41.16 -26.45 -19.09
N GLY A 263 -40.85 -25.51 -19.95
CA GLY A 263 -41.85 -24.64 -20.57
C GLY A 263 -42.62 -23.79 -19.56
N PRO A 264 -43.98 -23.70 -19.74
CA PRO A 264 -44.83 -22.88 -18.87
C PRO A 264 -44.76 -23.23 -17.38
N ILE A 265 -44.54 -24.51 -17.05
CA ILE A 265 -44.47 -24.97 -15.65
C ILE A 265 -43.18 -24.45 -14.98
N LEU A 266 -42.06 -24.48 -15.67
CA LEU A 266 -40.82 -23.90 -15.17
C LEU A 266 -40.94 -22.38 -15.01
N TYR A 267 -41.60 -21.70 -15.96
CA TYR A 267 -41.83 -20.27 -15.85
C TYR A 267 -42.65 -19.93 -14.60
N ASN A 268 -43.76 -20.60 -14.38
CA ASN A 268 -44.62 -20.40 -13.19
C ASN A 268 -43.83 -20.68 -11.90
N PHE A 269 -43.06 -21.76 -11.86
CA PHE A 269 -42.20 -22.06 -10.72
C PHE A 269 -41.21 -20.92 -10.41
N ILE A 270 -40.56 -20.33 -11.41
CA ILE A 270 -39.65 -19.19 -11.24
C ILE A 270 -40.43 -17.97 -10.74
N CYS A 271 -41.59 -17.66 -11.32
CA CYS A 271 -42.45 -16.55 -10.90
C CYS A 271 -42.89 -16.68 -9.46
N ASP A 272 -43.39 -17.86 -9.05
CA ASP A 272 -43.83 -18.11 -7.69
C ASP A 272 -42.65 -18.01 -6.68
N THR A 273 -41.50 -18.51 -7.07
CA THR A 273 -40.30 -18.39 -6.24
C THR A 273 -39.84 -16.90 -6.08
N ILE A 274 -39.89 -16.12 -7.16
CA ILE A 274 -39.61 -14.68 -7.10
C ILE A 274 -40.61 -13.97 -6.20
N LYS A 275 -41.93 -14.26 -6.36
CA LYS A 275 -43.00 -13.70 -5.52
C LYS A 275 -42.82 -13.99 -4.04
N TYR A 276 -42.39 -15.21 -3.72
CA TYR A 276 -42.25 -15.66 -2.36
C TYR A 276 -41.00 -15.03 -1.69
N LEU A 277 -39.87 -14.95 -2.38
CA LEU A 277 -38.59 -14.56 -1.83
C LEU A 277 -38.17 -13.08 -2.00
N MET A 278 -38.79 -12.35 -2.94
CA MET A 278 -38.52 -10.93 -3.12
C MET A 278 -39.44 -10.07 -2.26
N LYS A 279 -38.89 -9.38 -1.30
CA LYS A 279 -39.60 -8.53 -0.35
C LYS A 279 -39.13 -7.07 -0.43
N ASP A 280 -39.96 -6.13 -0.05
CA ASP A 280 -39.63 -4.71 0.07
C ASP A 280 -39.38 -4.27 1.53
N LYS A 281 -39.76 -5.12 2.49
CA LYS A 281 -39.57 -4.91 3.94
C LYS A 281 -39.16 -6.22 4.62
N ILE A 282 -38.40 -6.11 5.70
CA ILE A 282 -37.99 -7.22 6.55
C ILE A 282 -39.11 -7.57 7.52
N SER A 283 -39.42 -8.86 7.69
CA SER A 283 -40.36 -9.39 8.69
C SER A 283 -39.72 -10.54 9.46
N GLU A 284 -40.12 -10.75 10.69
CA GLU A 284 -39.64 -11.85 11.55
C GLU A 284 -39.94 -13.23 10.98
N ASP A 285 -41.04 -13.35 10.22
CA ASP A 285 -41.52 -14.62 9.62
C ASP A 285 -40.92 -14.87 8.23
N ASP A 286 -40.00 -14.06 7.75
CA ASP A 286 -39.45 -14.21 6.42
C ASP A 286 -38.51 -15.42 6.32
N ASP A 287 -38.57 -16.13 5.20
CA ASP A 287 -37.68 -17.22 4.85
C ASP A 287 -36.24 -16.73 4.81
N GLU A 288 -35.27 -17.51 5.34
CA GLU A 288 -33.85 -17.21 5.30
C GLU A 288 -33.29 -16.91 3.91
N ASN A 289 -33.97 -17.34 2.86
CA ASN A 289 -33.60 -17.12 1.45
C ASN A 289 -34.23 -15.86 0.85
N CYS A 290 -35.02 -15.10 1.60
CA CYS A 290 -35.59 -13.84 1.13
C CYS A 290 -34.53 -12.83 0.75
N ILE A 291 -34.76 -12.04 -0.29
CA ILE A 291 -33.94 -10.89 -0.69
C ILE A 291 -34.76 -9.60 -0.58
N TYR A 292 -34.16 -8.55 -0.08
CA TYR A 292 -34.84 -7.29 0.19
C TYR A 292 -34.52 -6.24 -0.86
N LEU A 293 -35.54 -5.60 -1.41
CA LEU A 293 -35.46 -4.62 -2.45
C LEU A 293 -35.41 -3.21 -1.88
N LYS A 294 -34.41 -2.43 -2.29
CA LYS A 294 -34.21 -1.07 -1.81
C LYS A 294 -35.12 -0.04 -2.45
N ASN A 295 -35.52 -0.26 -3.67
CA ASN A 295 -36.23 0.74 -4.50
C ASN A 295 -37.69 0.45 -4.74
N GLY A 296 -38.30 -0.33 -3.83
CA GLY A 296 -39.71 -0.67 -3.83
C GLY A 296 -40.02 -2.01 -4.48
N PRO A 297 -41.30 -2.45 -4.43
CA PRO A 297 -41.72 -3.76 -4.93
C PRO A 297 -41.42 -3.88 -6.43
N TYR A 298 -41.18 -5.12 -6.87
CA TYR A 298 -40.98 -5.42 -8.29
C TYR A 298 -42.31 -5.29 -9.07
N ASP A 299 -42.18 -5.02 -10.37
CA ASP A 299 -43.28 -5.01 -11.30
C ASP A 299 -43.48 -6.41 -11.91
N GLU A 300 -44.64 -7.03 -11.71
CA GLU A 300 -44.95 -8.36 -12.27
C GLU A 300 -44.82 -8.37 -13.79
N ASN A 301 -45.22 -7.30 -14.48
CA ASN A 301 -45.04 -7.20 -15.93
C ASN A 301 -43.60 -7.26 -16.36
N SER A 302 -42.67 -6.81 -15.52
CA SER A 302 -41.23 -6.88 -15.83
C SER A 302 -40.71 -8.31 -15.86
N ILE A 303 -41.34 -9.24 -15.16
CA ILE A 303 -40.99 -10.67 -15.21
C ILE A 303 -41.35 -11.21 -16.59
N VAL A 304 -42.55 -10.88 -17.07
CA VAL A 304 -43.01 -11.24 -18.44
C VAL A 304 -42.00 -10.68 -19.45
N GLU A 305 -41.70 -9.37 -19.39
CA GLU A 305 -40.72 -8.72 -20.30
C GLU A 305 -39.35 -9.38 -20.33
N VAL A 306 -38.89 -9.96 -19.19
CA VAL A 306 -37.56 -10.56 -19.10
C VAL A 306 -37.51 -11.98 -19.63
N PHE A 307 -38.54 -12.77 -19.41
CA PHE A 307 -38.54 -14.19 -19.72
C PHE A 307 -39.32 -14.57 -20.98
N LEU A 308 -40.27 -13.75 -21.41
CA LEU A 308 -41.21 -14.05 -22.51
C LEU A 308 -41.19 -12.95 -23.58
N ASP A 309 -41.46 -13.35 -24.84
CA ASP A 309 -41.74 -12.45 -25.97
C ASP A 309 -43.22 -12.51 -26.34
N GLU A 310 -43.87 -11.40 -26.68
CA GLU A 310 -45.22 -11.39 -27.25
C GLU A 310 -45.25 -12.21 -28.55
N SER A 311 -46.18 -13.15 -28.66
CA SER A 311 -46.35 -14.03 -29.81
C SER A 311 -47.80 -14.21 -30.16
N GLU A 312 -48.08 -14.34 -31.44
CA GLU A 312 -49.44 -14.66 -31.92
C GLU A 312 -49.80 -16.14 -31.66
N ASN A 313 -48.84 -17.04 -31.44
CA ASN A 313 -48.99 -18.49 -31.37
C ASN A 313 -48.42 -19.15 -30.11
N GLY A 314 -48.08 -18.42 -29.07
CA GLY A 314 -47.47 -18.96 -27.85
C GLY A 314 -48.46 -19.69 -26.93
N ASP A 315 -47.92 -20.65 -26.14
CA ASP A 315 -48.73 -21.50 -25.23
C ASP A 315 -48.88 -20.94 -23.80
N ILE A 316 -48.32 -19.77 -23.49
CA ILE A 316 -48.37 -19.21 -22.13
C ILE A 316 -49.49 -18.17 -22.05
N ASP A 317 -50.55 -18.48 -21.36
CA ASP A 317 -51.65 -17.56 -21.08
C ASP A 317 -51.33 -16.72 -19.83
N VAL A 318 -50.88 -15.48 -20.05
CA VAL A 318 -50.77 -14.46 -18.99
C VAL A 318 -51.84 -13.42 -19.29
N ASN A 319 -52.97 -13.51 -18.59
CA ASN A 319 -54.17 -12.67 -18.79
C ASN A 319 -54.73 -12.71 -20.23
N ASN A 320 -54.85 -13.93 -20.83
CA ASN A 320 -55.34 -14.18 -22.21
C ASN A 320 -54.47 -13.59 -23.34
N LYS A 321 -53.15 -13.38 -23.11
CA LYS A 321 -52.19 -13.08 -24.16
C LYS A 321 -51.32 -14.29 -24.44
N PHE A 322 -50.87 -14.45 -25.69
CA PHE A 322 -49.97 -15.51 -26.10
C PHE A 322 -48.51 -15.00 -26.02
N TYR A 323 -47.64 -15.82 -25.47
CA TYR A 323 -46.22 -15.51 -25.31
C TYR A 323 -45.35 -16.71 -25.68
N ASP A 324 -44.23 -16.41 -26.34
CA ASP A 324 -43.16 -17.36 -26.55
C ASP A 324 -42.05 -17.17 -25.53
N MET A 325 -41.28 -18.23 -25.24
CA MET A 325 -40.12 -18.15 -24.37
C MET A 325 -38.95 -17.50 -25.07
N LYS A 326 -38.35 -16.53 -24.43
CA LYS A 326 -37.08 -15.96 -24.94
C LYS A 326 -35.99 -17.00 -25.05
N LYS A 327 -35.09 -16.85 -26.02
CA LYS A 327 -33.93 -17.71 -26.23
C LYS A 327 -33.10 -17.90 -24.93
N SER A 328 -32.94 -16.86 -24.13
CA SER A 328 -32.24 -16.93 -22.85
C SER A 328 -32.93 -17.77 -21.80
N PHE A 329 -34.29 -17.84 -21.85
CA PHE A 329 -35.04 -18.72 -20.98
C PHE A 329 -34.94 -20.17 -21.44
N SER A 330 -35.01 -20.42 -22.75
CA SER A 330 -34.84 -21.78 -23.32
C SER A 330 -33.45 -22.33 -23.06
N GLU A 331 -32.43 -21.45 -23.06
CA GLU A 331 -31.07 -21.82 -22.67
C GLU A 331 -30.98 -22.17 -21.17
N LEU A 332 -31.61 -21.37 -20.29
CA LEU A 332 -31.72 -21.66 -18.85
C LEU A 332 -32.38 -23.01 -18.60
N GLU A 333 -33.52 -23.28 -19.25
CA GLU A 333 -34.25 -24.54 -19.16
C GLU A 333 -33.37 -25.75 -19.56
N THR A 334 -32.67 -25.61 -20.69
CA THR A 334 -31.75 -26.64 -21.18
C THR A 334 -30.62 -26.94 -20.16
N LEU A 335 -30.05 -25.91 -19.58
CA LEU A 335 -28.98 -26.04 -18.57
C LEU A 335 -29.52 -26.71 -17.28
N MET A 336 -30.70 -26.31 -16.82
CA MET A 336 -31.30 -26.87 -15.60
C MET A 336 -31.71 -28.36 -15.82
N LYS A 337 -32.26 -28.72 -16.97
CA LYS A 337 -32.56 -30.12 -17.32
C LYS A 337 -31.31 -30.98 -17.42
N ASN A 338 -30.20 -30.42 -17.92
CA ASN A 338 -28.94 -31.12 -18.08
C ASN A 338 -28.06 -31.08 -16.81
N ASN A 339 -28.58 -30.67 -15.66
CA ASN A 339 -27.86 -30.61 -14.37
C ASN A 339 -26.65 -29.65 -14.36
N LYS A 340 -26.63 -28.66 -15.23
CA LYS A 340 -25.54 -27.66 -15.32
C LYS A 340 -25.79 -26.49 -14.35
N ARG A 341 -25.70 -26.80 -13.04
CA ARG A 341 -26.04 -25.89 -11.94
C ARG A 341 -25.40 -24.51 -12.07
N ASN A 342 -24.07 -24.46 -12.18
CA ASN A 342 -23.33 -23.19 -12.14
C ASN A 342 -23.62 -22.33 -13.38
N GLU A 343 -23.75 -22.94 -14.56
CA GLU A 343 -24.10 -22.22 -15.79
C GLU A 343 -25.53 -21.65 -15.71
N ALA A 344 -26.49 -22.39 -15.13
CA ALA A 344 -27.85 -21.90 -14.91
C ALA A 344 -27.87 -20.69 -13.93
N ILE A 345 -27.14 -20.75 -12.83
CA ILE A 345 -26.99 -19.63 -11.90
C ILE A 345 -26.40 -18.41 -12.62
N GLU A 346 -25.39 -18.60 -13.49
CA GLU A 346 -24.79 -17.52 -14.26
C GLU A 346 -25.77 -16.86 -15.25
N ILE A 347 -26.71 -17.61 -15.84
CA ILE A 347 -27.74 -17.00 -16.68
C ILE A 347 -28.70 -16.14 -15.85
N LEU A 348 -29.10 -16.59 -14.68
CA LEU A 348 -29.99 -15.85 -13.81
C LEU A 348 -29.32 -14.61 -13.19
N ASN A 349 -28.16 -14.78 -12.59
CA ASN A 349 -27.48 -13.69 -11.86
C ASN A 349 -26.42 -12.92 -12.69
N GLY A 350 -25.90 -13.49 -13.79
CA GLY A 350 -24.86 -12.89 -14.61
C GLY A 350 -23.45 -13.34 -14.23
N LYS A 351 -22.48 -13.04 -15.10
CA LYS A 351 -21.03 -13.26 -14.91
C LYS A 351 -20.25 -12.09 -15.48
N LYS A 352 -19.14 -11.73 -14.82
CA LYS A 352 -18.18 -10.62 -15.09
C LYS A 352 -18.49 -9.59 -16.23
N LYS A 353 -19.12 -9.97 -17.34
CA LYS A 353 -19.48 -9.09 -18.49
C LYS A 353 -20.89 -9.29 -19.03
N LYS A 354 -21.65 -10.29 -18.54
CA LYS A 354 -23.03 -10.55 -19.00
C LYS A 354 -24.00 -10.26 -17.85
N ILE A 355 -24.95 -9.36 -18.10
CA ILE A 355 -26.02 -9.04 -17.15
C ILE A 355 -27.01 -10.23 -17.10
N GLY A 356 -27.22 -10.79 -15.91
CA GLY A 356 -28.17 -11.88 -15.69
C GLY A 356 -29.65 -11.47 -15.89
N LEU A 357 -30.51 -12.45 -16.04
CA LEU A 357 -31.96 -12.21 -16.28
C LEU A 357 -32.59 -11.45 -15.11
N LEU A 358 -32.29 -11.82 -13.86
CA LEU A 358 -32.83 -11.17 -12.65
C LEU A 358 -32.42 -9.68 -12.54
N HIS A 359 -31.25 -9.29 -13.04
CA HIS A 359 -30.83 -7.88 -13.07
C HIS A 359 -31.55 -7.01 -14.11
N LYS A 360 -32.38 -7.61 -14.97
CA LYS A 360 -33.21 -6.88 -15.93
C LYS A 360 -34.59 -6.53 -15.37
N LEU A 361 -34.96 -7.12 -14.25
CA LEU A 361 -36.23 -6.85 -13.58
C LEU A 361 -36.35 -5.39 -13.16
N LYS A 362 -37.58 -4.87 -13.20
CA LYS A 362 -37.88 -3.46 -12.90
C LYS A 362 -38.88 -3.38 -11.72
N ASN A 363 -38.90 -2.25 -11.05
CA ASN A 363 -39.93 -1.91 -10.06
C ASN A 363 -41.12 -1.22 -10.74
N ASN A 364 -42.20 -0.99 -9.99
CA ASN A 364 -43.44 -0.34 -10.45
C ASN A 364 -43.24 1.07 -11.06
N LYS A 365 -42.02 1.65 -10.96
CA LYS A 365 -41.63 2.92 -11.57
C LYS A 365 -40.78 2.73 -12.83
N GLY A 366 -40.66 1.51 -13.35
CA GLY A 366 -39.87 1.17 -14.54
C GLY A 366 -38.36 1.23 -14.32
N LYS A 367 -37.84 1.35 -13.07
CA LYS A 367 -36.43 1.35 -12.76
C LYS A 367 -35.93 -0.06 -12.42
N LYS A 368 -34.70 -0.39 -12.81
CA LYS A 368 -34.07 -1.67 -12.43
C LYS A 368 -34.12 -1.89 -10.92
N LEU A 369 -34.40 -3.12 -10.52
CA LEU A 369 -34.39 -3.50 -9.12
C LEU A 369 -32.97 -3.43 -8.52
N ILE A 370 -32.91 -3.01 -7.28
CA ILE A 370 -31.69 -2.95 -6.49
C ILE A 370 -31.90 -3.76 -5.22
N VAL A 371 -31.11 -4.82 -5.06
CA VAL A 371 -31.09 -5.59 -3.81
C VAL A 371 -30.40 -4.75 -2.72
N SER A 372 -31.02 -4.65 -1.56
CA SER A 372 -30.45 -3.92 -0.44
C SER A 372 -29.22 -4.64 0.09
N GLY A 373 -28.12 -3.95 0.22
CA GLY A 373 -26.98 -4.44 0.98
C GLY A 373 -27.20 -4.22 2.48
N ASP A 374 -26.39 -4.85 3.28
CA ASP A 374 -26.46 -4.76 4.74
C ASP A 374 -25.91 -3.42 5.23
N PRO A 375 -26.57 -2.77 6.20
CA PRO A 375 -26.19 -1.43 6.63
C PRO A 375 -24.97 -1.45 7.56
N VAL A 376 -24.21 -0.36 7.56
CA VAL A 376 -23.32 0.00 8.65
C VAL A 376 -24.18 0.51 9.81
N ILE A 377 -24.11 -0.17 10.94
CA ILE A 377 -24.95 0.13 12.12
C ILE A 377 -24.24 0.99 13.16
N GLN A 378 -22.92 0.82 13.28
CA GLN A 378 -22.11 1.62 14.20
C GLN A 378 -20.77 1.99 13.52
N ILE A 379 -20.23 3.17 13.84
CA ILE A 379 -18.85 3.57 13.52
C ILE A 379 -18.19 4.07 14.80
N GLY A 380 -17.23 3.29 15.30
CA GLY A 380 -16.33 3.69 16.36
C GLY A 380 -15.22 4.59 15.82
N THR A 381 -14.83 5.59 16.56
CA THR A 381 -13.67 6.42 16.24
C THR A 381 -13.02 6.91 17.53
N VAL A 382 -11.74 6.60 17.66
CA VAL A 382 -10.93 7.04 18.79
C VAL A 382 -9.85 7.97 18.29
N PHE A 383 -9.81 9.17 18.84
CA PHE A 383 -8.75 10.14 18.59
C PHE A 383 -7.71 10.07 19.70
N TYR A 384 -6.47 10.17 19.32
CA TYR A 384 -5.32 10.20 20.22
C TYR A 384 -4.29 11.22 19.74
N THR A 385 -3.70 11.98 20.64
CA THR A 385 -2.62 12.92 20.33
C THR A 385 -1.28 12.30 20.68
N TYR A 386 -0.47 11.98 19.67
CA TYR A 386 0.85 11.37 19.85
C TYR A 386 1.76 12.23 20.74
N GLY A 387 2.38 11.58 21.73
CA GLY A 387 3.24 12.26 22.71
C GLY A 387 2.50 12.99 23.85
N ILE A 388 1.17 12.81 23.98
CA ILE A 388 0.40 13.24 25.14
C ILE A 388 -0.28 12.00 25.75
N GLU A 389 0.15 11.65 26.96
CA GLU A 389 -0.45 10.53 27.68
C GLU A 389 -1.93 10.76 27.96
N ASN A 390 -2.73 9.69 27.85
CA ASN A 390 -4.18 9.69 28.15
C ASN A 390 -5.03 10.68 27.34
N SER A 391 -4.56 11.13 26.16
CA SER A 391 -5.30 12.07 25.29
C SER A 391 -6.36 11.37 24.42
N TYR A 392 -7.05 10.35 24.95
CA TYR A 392 -8.07 9.60 24.22
C TYR A 392 -9.41 10.34 24.23
N GLU A 393 -9.94 10.60 23.02
CA GLU A 393 -11.31 11.10 22.80
C GLU A 393 -12.08 10.03 22.02
N ARG A 394 -13.17 9.50 22.59
CA ARG A 394 -13.91 8.34 22.06
C ARG A 394 -15.27 8.77 21.55
N TYR A 395 -15.60 8.35 20.34
CA TYR A 395 -16.87 8.62 19.69
C TYR A 395 -17.43 7.34 19.09
N ILE A 396 -18.72 7.10 19.31
CA ILE A 396 -19.47 6.05 18.65
C ILE A 396 -20.71 6.64 17.99
N LEU A 397 -20.86 6.42 16.69
CA LEU A 397 -22.03 6.79 15.92
C LEU A 397 -22.89 5.54 15.77
N VAL A 398 -24.18 5.62 16.10
CA VAL A 398 -25.08 4.47 16.18
C VAL A 398 -26.38 4.76 15.46
N ILE A 399 -26.94 3.76 14.75
CA ILE A 399 -28.33 3.76 14.26
C ILE A 399 -29.16 2.73 15.02
N GLY A 400 -30.46 2.94 15.11
CA GLY A 400 -31.40 1.96 15.67
C GLY A 400 -31.73 0.84 14.69
N PRO A 401 -32.43 -0.21 15.15
CA PRO A 401 -32.80 -1.38 14.35
C PRO A 401 -33.86 -1.07 13.27
N SER A 402 -34.59 0.02 13.40
CA SER A 402 -35.60 0.49 12.44
C SER A 402 -35.40 1.95 12.08
N ASP A 403 -35.94 2.38 10.94
CA ASP A 403 -35.97 3.80 10.54
C ASP A 403 -36.87 4.65 11.45
N ASN A 404 -37.59 4.05 12.38
CA ASN A 404 -38.44 4.71 13.36
C ASN A 404 -37.62 5.26 14.53
N MET A 405 -37.50 6.53 14.57
CA MET A 405 -36.47 7.31 15.22
C MET A 405 -36.89 8.02 16.49
N GLU A 406 -38.04 7.69 16.99
CA GLU A 406 -38.56 8.24 18.26
C GLU A 406 -38.25 7.33 19.45
N ASP A 407 -37.50 6.24 19.23
CA ASP A 407 -37.04 5.37 20.32
C ASP A 407 -35.92 6.08 21.10
N PRO A 408 -36.15 6.51 22.36
CA PRO A 408 -35.16 7.19 23.16
C PRO A 408 -33.97 6.29 23.55
N ASP A 409 -34.08 4.96 23.35
CA ASP A 409 -33.11 3.96 23.82
C ASP A 409 -32.40 3.23 22.71
N ILE A 410 -31.90 4.00 21.73
CA ILE A 410 -31.11 3.40 20.61
C ILE A 410 -29.83 2.71 21.14
N CYS A 411 -29.13 3.38 22.05
CA CYS A 411 -27.93 2.83 22.68
C CYS A 411 -27.77 3.49 24.06
N SER A 412 -27.53 2.69 25.07
CA SER A 412 -27.35 3.17 26.45
C SER A 412 -26.12 4.05 26.59
N ASP A 413 -26.13 4.92 27.61
CA ASP A 413 -24.94 5.67 28.02
C ASP A 413 -23.82 4.68 28.42
N LEU A 414 -22.65 4.85 27.78
CA LEU A 414 -21.52 3.96 27.97
C LEU A 414 -20.58 4.40 29.10
N GLY A 415 -21.01 5.39 29.89
CA GLY A 415 -20.24 5.93 30.99
C GLY A 415 -19.33 7.10 30.62
N GLU A 416 -18.62 7.63 31.60
CA GLU A 416 -17.69 8.73 31.43
C GLU A 416 -16.65 8.43 30.36
N ASN A 417 -16.45 9.35 29.41
CA ASN A 417 -15.46 9.38 28.35
C ASN A 417 -15.81 8.68 27.02
N ILE A 418 -17.04 8.25 26.75
CA ILE A 418 -17.48 7.81 25.44
C ILE A 418 -18.64 8.69 24.96
N ASN A 419 -18.44 9.41 23.87
CA ASN A 419 -19.47 10.24 23.27
C ASN A 419 -20.34 9.41 22.31
N VAL A 420 -21.59 9.14 22.71
CA VAL A 420 -22.57 8.42 21.87
C VAL A 420 -23.33 9.42 21.00
N ILE A 421 -23.30 9.21 19.68
CA ILE A 421 -23.98 10.06 18.70
C ILE A 421 -25.05 9.23 17.98
N HIS A 422 -26.31 9.48 18.32
CA HIS A 422 -27.46 8.82 17.69
C HIS A 422 -27.73 9.40 16.30
N CYS A 423 -27.78 8.54 15.29
CA CYS A 423 -28.02 8.92 13.90
C CYS A 423 -29.35 8.35 13.40
N LYS A 424 -30.12 9.18 12.71
CA LYS A 424 -31.47 8.84 12.21
C LYS A 424 -31.49 7.86 11.05
N SER A 425 -30.39 7.54 10.43
CA SER A 425 -30.28 6.59 9.33
C SER A 425 -28.81 6.38 9.00
N GLU A 426 -28.49 5.29 8.33
CA GLU A 426 -27.14 5.00 7.83
C GLU A 426 -26.53 6.16 7.00
N LYS A 427 -27.37 6.78 6.15
CA LYS A 427 -26.94 7.97 5.38
C LYS A 427 -26.52 9.14 6.28
N LYS A 428 -27.23 9.36 7.38
CA LYS A 428 -26.90 10.41 8.38
C LYS A 428 -25.67 10.00 9.19
N LEU A 429 -25.53 8.72 9.54
CA LEU A 429 -24.37 8.19 10.24
C LEU A 429 -23.09 8.43 9.44
N LEU A 430 -23.07 8.06 8.16
CA LEU A 430 -21.90 8.27 7.26
C LEU A 430 -21.54 9.75 7.12
N LEU A 431 -22.52 10.63 6.92
CA LEU A 431 -22.26 12.10 6.83
C LEU A 431 -21.83 12.71 8.16
N ARG A 432 -22.33 12.19 9.28
CA ARG A 432 -21.90 12.64 10.61
C ARG A 432 -20.48 12.23 10.92
N TRP A 433 -20.07 11.04 10.47
CA TRP A 433 -18.69 10.59 10.57
C TRP A 433 -17.73 11.50 9.76
N VAL A 434 -18.09 11.86 8.52
CA VAL A 434 -17.32 12.85 7.74
C VAL A 434 -17.16 14.15 8.53
N LYS A 435 -18.25 14.66 9.12
CA LYS A 435 -18.22 15.89 9.94
C LYS A 435 -17.32 15.72 11.15
N LEU A 436 -17.36 14.58 11.84
CA LEU A 436 -16.51 14.27 12.98
C LEU A 436 -15.01 14.32 12.58
N ILE A 437 -14.64 13.70 11.46
CA ILE A 437 -13.26 13.75 10.93
C ILE A 437 -12.84 15.18 10.57
N GLN A 438 -13.75 15.99 10.02
CA GLN A 438 -13.45 17.39 9.69
C GLN A 438 -13.26 18.25 10.96
N ASP A 439 -14.10 18.07 11.97
CA ASP A 439 -14.06 18.85 13.20
C ASP A 439 -12.81 18.54 14.04
N HIS A 440 -12.46 17.26 14.18
CA HIS A 440 -11.26 16.84 14.91
C HIS A 440 -9.96 16.99 14.10
N ASN A 441 -10.06 17.07 12.78
CA ASN A 441 -8.97 17.32 11.84
C ASN A 441 -7.70 16.47 12.09
N PRO A 442 -7.81 15.13 12.16
CA PRO A 442 -6.65 14.26 12.43
C PRO A 442 -5.60 14.33 11.32
N ASP A 443 -4.34 14.10 11.71
CA ASP A 443 -3.19 14.00 10.81
C ASP A 443 -3.10 12.59 10.19
N TYR A 444 -3.39 11.57 10.99
CA TYR A 444 -3.39 10.17 10.61
C TYR A 444 -4.78 9.55 10.76
N ILE A 445 -5.14 8.70 9.80
CA ILE A 445 -6.36 7.87 9.87
C ILE A 445 -5.93 6.41 9.70
N THR A 446 -6.35 5.57 10.63
CA THR A 446 -5.97 4.18 10.70
C THR A 446 -7.09 3.31 11.26
N GLY A 447 -6.85 2.01 11.30
CA GLY A 447 -7.68 0.96 11.88
C GLY A 447 -7.07 -0.39 11.53
N TYR A 448 -7.80 -1.46 11.79
CA TYR A 448 -7.33 -2.81 11.54
C TYR A 448 -8.02 -3.44 10.33
N ASN A 449 -7.27 -3.83 9.30
CA ASN A 449 -7.78 -4.37 8.04
C ASN A 449 -8.72 -3.42 7.28
N ILE A 450 -8.57 -2.12 7.50
CA ILE A 450 -9.44 -1.11 6.88
C ILE A 450 -9.32 -1.06 5.35
N PHE A 451 -8.21 -1.48 4.78
CA PHE A 451 -8.02 -1.60 3.33
C PHE A 451 -8.64 -2.88 2.74
N GLY A 452 -8.78 -3.92 3.57
CA GLY A 452 -9.39 -5.18 3.17
C GLY A 452 -10.90 -5.22 3.37
N PHE A 453 -11.45 -4.46 4.32
CA PHE A 453 -12.86 -4.51 4.69
C PHE A 453 -13.52 -3.14 4.78
N ASP A 454 -13.20 -2.30 5.77
CA ASP A 454 -13.98 -1.13 6.16
C ASP A 454 -14.17 -0.10 5.05
N PHE A 455 -13.10 0.31 4.38
CA PHE A 455 -13.21 1.27 3.28
C PHE A 455 -13.99 0.73 2.09
N ASP A 456 -13.78 -0.53 1.72
CA ASP A 456 -14.55 -1.13 0.61
C ASP A 456 -16.03 -1.22 0.97
N TYR A 457 -16.32 -1.60 2.22
CA TYR A 457 -17.68 -1.68 2.74
C TYR A 457 -18.36 -0.31 2.72
N ILE A 458 -17.78 0.69 3.35
CA ILE A 458 -18.30 2.06 3.38
C ILE A 458 -18.52 2.61 1.96
N ILE A 459 -17.53 2.43 1.06
CA ILE A 459 -17.65 2.87 -0.33
C ILE A 459 -18.84 2.19 -1.01
N GLY A 460 -18.99 0.87 -0.83
CA GLY A 460 -20.13 0.12 -1.35
C GLY A 460 -21.46 0.67 -0.87
N ARG A 461 -21.56 1.01 0.43
CA ARG A 461 -22.76 1.62 1.00
C ARG A 461 -23.00 3.04 0.48
N VAL A 462 -21.94 3.86 0.40
CA VAL A 462 -22.05 5.23 -0.16
C VAL A 462 -22.58 5.21 -1.58
N GLU A 463 -22.06 4.33 -2.44
CA GLU A 463 -22.53 4.21 -3.81
C GLU A 463 -24.01 3.76 -3.90
N GLN A 464 -24.49 2.96 -2.94
CA GLN A 464 -25.89 2.53 -2.87
C GLN A 464 -26.82 3.60 -2.27
N LEU A 465 -26.33 4.37 -1.26
CA LEU A 465 -27.14 5.36 -0.52
C LEU A 465 -27.18 6.73 -1.21
N PHE A 466 -26.17 7.05 -2.02
CA PHE A 466 -26.02 8.34 -2.71
C PHE A 466 -25.95 8.14 -4.22
N PRO A 467 -27.01 7.59 -4.86
CA PRO A 467 -26.99 7.35 -6.30
C PRO A 467 -26.87 8.67 -7.06
N CYS A 468 -26.11 8.66 -8.15
CA CYS A 468 -26.04 9.81 -9.03
C CYS A 468 -27.37 10.02 -9.75
N LYS A 469 -27.81 11.29 -9.83
CA LYS A 469 -29.05 11.67 -10.56
C LYS A 469 -28.85 11.70 -12.07
N ASP A 470 -27.69 12.15 -12.50
CA ASP A 470 -27.28 12.20 -13.90
C ASP A 470 -26.45 10.94 -14.13
N GLU A 471 -26.96 9.94 -14.82
CA GLU A 471 -26.27 8.68 -15.11
C GLU A 471 -24.76 8.89 -15.30
N CYS A 472 -24.03 8.98 -14.18
CA CYS A 472 -22.57 8.92 -14.20
C CYS A 472 -22.24 7.64 -14.96
N LYS A 473 -21.62 7.76 -16.13
CA LYS A 473 -21.22 6.60 -16.92
C LYS A 473 -20.26 5.77 -16.06
N TYR A 474 -20.85 4.87 -15.30
CA TYR A 474 -20.17 3.86 -14.54
C TYR A 474 -19.58 2.86 -15.55
N ASN A 475 -18.44 3.21 -16.10
CA ASN A 475 -17.61 2.23 -16.78
C ASN A 475 -17.00 1.36 -15.70
N GLY A 476 -17.73 0.29 -15.34
CA GLY A 476 -17.19 -0.72 -14.47
C GLY A 476 -15.79 -1.13 -14.92
N PHE A 477 -14.89 -1.24 -13.98
CA PHE A 477 -13.58 -1.90 -14.08
C PHE A 477 -12.37 -1.16 -14.65
N THR A 478 -12.36 0.14 -14.90
CA THR A 478 -11.11 0.81 -15.26
C THR A 478 -10.87 2.08 -14.46
N LYS A 479 -9.84 2.04 -13.62
CA LYS A 479 -9.07 3.17 -13.08
C LYS A 479 -9.87 4.39 -12.56
N GLY A 480 -10.36 4.31 -11.34
CA GLY A 480 -10.89 5.45 -10.60
C GLY A 480 -12.34 5.79 -10.98
N ILE A 481 -13.22 5.86 -9.99
CA ILE A 481 -14.58 6.32 -10.18
C ILE A 481 -14.52 7.84 -10.27
N ASP A 482 -14.64 8.38 -11.48
CA ASP A 482 -14.88 9.82 -11.67
C ASP A 482 -16.35 10.09 -11.41
N HIS A 483 -16.68 10.58 -10.20
CA HIS A 483 -18.00 11.11 -9.91
C HIS A 483 -18.20 12.44 -10.64
N CYS A 484 -19.39 12.66 -11.18
CA CYS A 484 -19.76 13.96 -11.76
C CYS A 484 -19.81 15.05 -10.65
N ASP A 485 -19.66 16.32 -11.05
CA ASP A 485 -19.63 17.43 -10.11
C ASP A 485 -20.93 17.56 -9.28
N ASN A 486 -22.06 17.06 -9.80
CA ASN A 486 -23.37 17.09 -9.16
C ASN A 486 -23.70 15.82 -8.36
N CYS A 487 -22.76 14.90 -8.21
CA CYS A 487 -23.01 13.65 -7.51
C CYS A 487 -23.25 13.88 -6.01
N SER A 488 -24.33 13.35 -5.47
CA SER A 488 -24.66 13.51 -4.04
C SER A 488 -23.66 12.79 -3.12
N SER A 489 -22.90 11.81 -3.64
CA SER A 489 -21.82 11.13 -2.95
C SER A 489 -20.60 12.03 -2.66
N ASN A 490 -20.47 13.14 -3.39
CA ASN A 490 -19.37 14.09 -3.19
C ASN A 490 -19.32 14.64 -1.76
N LYS A 491 -20.48 14.73 -1.09
CA LYS A 491 -20.56 15.15 0.33
C LYS A 491 -19.87 14.17 1.27
N PHE A 492 -19.89 12.88 0.96
CA PHE A 492 -19.19 11.87 1.74
C PHE A 492 -17.68 11.92 1.49
N TYR A 493 -17.24 12.08 0.24
CA TYR A 493 -15.82 12.06 -0.12
C TYR A 493 -15.06 13.33 0.30
N ASN A 494 -15.67 14.27 0.97
CA ASN A 494 -15.02 15.47 1.52
C ASN A 494 -14.33 15.18 2.87
N LEU A 495 -13.45 14.18 2.89
CA LEU A 495 -12.70 13.72 4.08
C LEU A 495 -11.30 14.33 4.17
N GLY A 496 -10.75 14.86 3.09
CA GLY A 496 -9.43 15.51 3.05
C GLY A 496 -9.45 16.89 3.72
N ARG A 497 -8.28 17.53 3.72
CA ARG A 497 -8.11 18.90 4.26
C ARG A 497 -8.48 19.99 3.26
N LEU A 498 -8.61 19.69 1.97
CA LEU A 498 -9.05 20.67 0.97
C LEU A 498 -10.57 20.82 1.03
N PHE A 499 -11.05 22.05 1.25
CA PHE A 499 -12.47 22.39 1.14
C PHE A 499 -12.84 22.75 -0.30
N LYS A 500 -14.13 22.65 -0.63
CA LYS A 500 -14.66 23.15 -1.88
C LYS A 500 -14.64 24.69 -1.86
N ASN A 501 -14.05 25.31 -2.87
CA ASN A 501 -14.08 26.76 -3.00
C ASN A 501 -14.93 27.18 -4.20
N ASP A 502 -15.92 28.02 -3.95
CA ASP A 502 -16.83 28.57 -4.97
C ASP A 502 -16.16 29.79 -5.67
N GLY A 503 -15.10 29.62 -6.41
CA GLY A 503 -14.56 30.75 -7.13
C GLY A 503 -13.18 30.64 -7.74
N ILE A 504 -12.43 29.63 -7.40
CA ILE A 504 -11.20 29.32 -8.12
C ILE A 504 -11.52 28.20 -9.08
N THR A 505 -11.32 28.43 -10.36
CA THR A 505 -11.36 27.44 -11.43
C THR A 505 -10.19 26.46 -11.27
N TYR A 506 -10.19 25.75 -10.16
CA TYR A 506 -9.53 24.47 -10.14
C TYR A 506 -10.39 23.55 -10.99
N ASP A 507 -9.84 23.01 -12.02
CA ASP A 507 -10.42 21.87 -12.74
C ASP A 507 -10.51 20.63 -11.81
N ASN A 508 -10.60 20.89 -10.52
CA ASN A 508 -10.38 19.98 -9.42
C ASN A 508 -11.54 20.11 -8.45
N ASN A 509 -12.62 19.49 -8.83
CA ASN A 509 -13.66 19.09 -7.91
C ASN A 509 -13.01 18.37 -6.71
N PRO A 510 -13.27 18.78 -5.45
CA PRO A 510 -12.80 18.07 -4.26
C PRO A 510 -13.13 16.58 -4.27
N SER A 511 -14.23 16.18 -4.91
CA SER A 511 -14.59 14.80 -5.15
C SER A 511 -13.62 14.07 -6.11
N LYS A 512 -12.89 14.76 -6.97
CA LYS A 512 -11.84 14.16 -7.77
C LYS A 512 -10.57 13.89 -6.97
N ARG A 513 -10.35 14.57 -5.85
CA ARG A 513 -9.20 14.40 -4.97
C ARG A 513 -9.40 13.32 -3.91
N CYS A 514 -10.61 13.13 -3.40
CA CYS A 514 -10.96 11.99 -2.57
C CYS A 514 -11.44 10.83 -3.43
N LYS A 515 -10.56 10.23 -4.23
CA LYS A 515 -10.91 9.12 -5.12
C LYS A 515 -10.82 7.80 -4.38
N LYS A 516 -11.76 6.89 -4.68
CA LYS A 516 -11.57 5.47 -4.42
C LYS A 516 -10.32 5.02 -5.18
N ILE A 517 -9.28 4.67 -4.46
CA ILE A 517 -8.08 4.10 -5.06
C ILE A 517 -8.12 2.59 -4.84
N ILE A 518 -8.21 1.87 -5.95
CA ILE A 518 -7.98 0.43 -5.98
C ILE A 518 -6.57 0.23 -6.52
N LYS A 519 -5.68 -0.26 -5.68
CA LYS A 519 -4.30 -0.47 -6.04
C LYS A 519 -3.89 -1.89 -5.71
N GLN A 520 -3.36 -2.59 -6.71
CA GLN A 520 -2.64 -3.84 -6.47
C GLN A 520 -1.20 -3.52 -6.08
N LEU A 521 -0.80 -3.96 -4.91
CA LEU A 521 0.59 -4.01 -4.49
C LEU A 521 1.20 -5.31 -5.02
N GLY A 522 2.18 -5.18 -5.89
CA GLY A 522 2.77 -6.30 -6.60
C GLY A 522 2.19 -6.39 -8.01
N GLY A 523 2.84 -5.67 -8.95
CA GLY A 523 2.41 -5.72 -10.33
C GLY A 523 2.70 -7.07 -10.92
N GLN A 524 1.66 -7.83 -11.21
CA GLN A 524 1.65 -8.67 -12.41
C GLN A 524 0.22 -9.10 -12.71
N THR A 525 -0.04 -9.35 -13.98
CA THR A 525 -1.26 -9.79 -14.62
C THR A 525 -1.94 -10.96 -13.88
N GLU A 526 -3.25 -11.06 -14.03
CA GLU A 526 -4.19 -11.99 -13.37
C GLU A 526 -3.81 -13.49 -13.44
N GLU A 527 -2.65 -13.88 -13.96
CA GLU A 527 -2.25 -15.26 -14.19
C GLU A 527 -1.08 -15.79 -13.35
N GLU A 528 -0.42 -14.98 -12.50
CA GLU A 528 0.70 -15.48 -11.69
C GLU A 528 0.46 -15.36 -10.18
N ASN A 529 0.16 -16.48 -9.59
CA ASN A 529 0.38 -16.99 -8.22
C ASN A 529 0.77 -15.96 -7.12
N SER A 530 -0.18 -15.39 -6.41
CA SER A 530 -0.80 -15.87 -5.17
C SER A 530 0.02 -15.81 -3.87
N PHE A 531 1.11 -15.07 -3.69
CA PHE A 531 1.60 -14.87 -2.32
C PHE A 531 1.55 -13.41 -1.82
N MET A 532 1.30 -12.41 -2.68
CA MET A 532 1.14 -11.01 -2.27
C MET A 532 0.19 -10.19 -3.19
N ASN A 533 -0.90 -10.76 -3.66
CA ASN A 533 -1.94 -9.98 -4.35
C ASN A 533 -2.85 -9.28 -3.34
N ASN A 534 -2.31 -8.35 -2.57
CA ASN A 534 -3.13 -7.48 -1.74
C ASN A 534 -3.66 -6.32 -2.58
N THR A 535 -4.95 -6.38 -2.89
CA THR A 535 -5.66 -5.24 -3.47
C THR A 535 -5.99 -4.26 -2.35
N LEU A 536 -5.38 -3.08 -2.39
CA LEU A 536 -5.70 -2.01 -1.44
C LEU A 536 -6.90 -1.21 -1.96
N LYS A 537 -7.92 -1.09 -1.13
CA LYS A 537 -9.10 -0.25 -1.39
C LYS A 537 -9.20 0.80 -0.31
N TYR A 538 -8.99 2.05 -0.66
CA TYR A 538 -9.03 3.15 0.30
C TYR A 538 -9.54 4.45 -0.34
N ILE A 539 -9.89 5.41 0.49
CA ILE A 539 -10.28 6.76 0.09
C ILE A 539 -9.05 7.65 0.23
N HIS A 540 -8.59 8.24 -0.88
CA HIS A 540 -7.51 9.21 -0.80
C HIS A 540 -7.99 10.50 -0.13
N MET A 541 -7.21 11.00 0.84
CA MET A 541 -7.53 12.18 1.63
C MET A 541 -6.34 13.13 1.64
N ASP A 542 -6.43 14.21 0.88
CA ASP A 542 -5.35 15.20 0.79
C ASP A 542 -4.99 15.76 2.16
N GLY A 543 -3.70 15.74 2.52
CA GLY A 543 -3.17 16.27 3.78
C GLY A 543 -3.46 15.40 5.00
N ARG A 544 -3.90 14.17 4.82
CA ARG A 544 -4.02 13.14 5.87
C ARG A 544 -3.31 11.87 5.45
N ILE A 545 -2.58 11.28 6.35
CA ILE A 545 -1.90 10.00 6.10
C ILE A 545 -2.82 8.87 6.49
N ILE A 546 -3.02 7.93 5.56
CA ILE A 546 -3.88 6.77 5.74
C ILE A 546 -3.03 5.51 5.67
N PHE A 547 -3.19 4.64 6.65
CA PHE A 547 -2.51 3.34 6.68
C PHE A 547 -3.32 2.30 7.47
N ASP A 548 -2.99 1.03 7.27
CA ASP A 548 -3.67 -0.11 7.88
C ASP A 548 -2.71 -0.86 8.79
N VAL A 549 -3.03 -0.94 10.09
CA VAL A 549 -2.18 -1.58 11.10
C VAL A 549 -1.92 -3.04 10.77
N GLN A 550 -2.90 -3.79 10.24
CA GLN A 550 -2.70 -5.19 9.88
C GLN A 550 -1.64 -5.36 8.79
N ASN A 551 -1.67 -4.52 7.75
CA ASN A 551 -0.70 -4.58 6.66
C ASN A 551 0.72 -4.28 7.13
N GLU A 552 0.85 -3.36 8.08
CA GLU A 552 2.15 -3.02 8.64
C GLU A 552 2.71 -4.15 9.51
N VAL A 553 1.86 -4.79 10.32
CA VAL A 553 2.26 -5.98 11.08
C VAL A 553 2.66 -7.11 10.13
N LYS A 554 1.88 -7.37 9.07
CA LYS A 554 2.20 -8.39 8.05
C LYS A 554 3.54 -8.13 7.34
N SER A 555 3.87 -6.87 7.11
CA SER A 555 5.12 -6.50 6.43
C SER A 555 6.36 -6.66 7.30
N GLY A 556 6.21 -6.53 8.62
CA GLY A 556 7.33 -6.53 9.58
C GLY A 556 7.50 -7.82 10.38
N TYR A 557 6.45 -8.61 10.51
CA TYR A 557 6.41 -9.76 11.43
C TYR A 557 5.75 -10.98 10.79
N SER A 558 6.37 -12.16 10.98
CA SER A 558 5.80 -13.44 10.57
C SER A 558 5.08 -14.05 11.76
N LEU A 559 3.74 -14.01 11.76
CA LEU A 559 2.88 -14.53 12.83
C LEU A 559 2.00 -15.66 12.30
N ASP A 560 1.60 -16.58 13.16
CA ASP A 560 0.70 -17.70 12.82
C ASP A 560 -0.71 -17.22 12.46
N SER A 561 -1.12 -16.08 13.00
CA SER A 561 -2.41 -15.45 12.73
C SER A 561 -2.32 -13.92 12.82
N TYR A 562 -2.97 -13.26 11.86
CA TYR A 562 -3.07 -11.81 11.81
C TYR A 562 -4.46 -11.30 12.21
N LYS A 563 -5.24 -12.05 12.99
CA LYS A 563 -6.43 -11.51 13.66
C LYS A 563 -6.01 -10.52 14.73
N LEU A 564 -6.80 -9.46 14.92
CA LEU A 564 -6.45 -8.37 15.86
C LEU A 564 -6.13 -8.89 17.26
N ASP A 565 -6.92 -9.86 17.78
CA ASP A 565 -6.71 -10.44 19.09
C ASP A 565 -5.36 -11.14 19.21
N ASN A 566 -4.99 -11.94 18.20
CA ASN A 566 -3.72 -12.66 18.20
C ASN A 566 -2.53 -11.70 18.10
N VAL A 567 -2.66 -10.66 17.31
CA VAL A 567 -1.63 -9.61 17.18
C VAL A 567 -1.51 -8.82 18.47
N ALA A 568 -2.63 -8.42 19.08
CA ALA A 568 -2.64 -7.73 20.36
C ALA A 568 -2.01 -8.62 21.46
N ALA A 569 -2.41 -9.88 21.56
CA ALA A 569 -1.83 -10.83 22.51
C ALA A 569 -0.33 -11.08 22.30
N HIS A 570 0.15 -11.00 21.05
CA HIS A 570 1.57 -11.16 20.75
C HIS A 570 2.41 -9.97 21.22
N PHE A 571 1.94 -8.75 21.03
CA PHE A 571 2.72 -7.55 21.32
C PHE A 571 2.43 -6.93 22.69
N ILE A 572 1.18 -7.05 23.18
CA ILE A 572 0.74 -6.48 24.46
C ILE A 572 0.72 -7.57 25.51
N ARG A 573 1.89 -7.79 26.14
CA ARG A 573 2.13 -8.82 27.13
C ARG A 573 3.15 -8.38 28.17
N GLY A 574 3.15 -9.03 29.33
CA GLY A 574 4.14 -8.80 30.37
C GLY A 574 4.36 -10.03 31.22
N LYS A 575 5.53 -10.11 31.88
CA LYS A 575 5.90 -11.27 32.72
C LYS A 575 5.16 -11.24 34.05
N VAL A 576 4.68 -12.40 34.44
CA VAL A 576 4.14 -12.63 35.80
C VAL A 576 5.29 -12.78 36.78
N LYS A 577 5.35 -11.92 37.78
CA LYS A 577 6.39 -11.92 38.84
C LYS A 577 5.92 -12.56 40.13
N GLY A 578 4.61 -12.48 40.39
CA GLY A 578 4.02 -13.05 41.59
C GLY A 578 2.51 -13.22 41.45
N VAL A 579 1.96 -14.19 42.14
CA VAL A 579 0.51 -14.42 42.21
C VAL A 579 0.11 -14.56 43.67
N ARG A 580 -0.89 -13.84 44.12
CA ARG A 580 -1.45 -13.90 45.46
C ARG A 580 -2.94 -14.13 45.40
N THR A 581 -3.41 -15.24 45.99
CA THR A 581 -4.83 -15.56 46.10
C THR A 581 -5.23 -15.46 47.57
N ILE A 582 -6.33 -14.80 47.85
CA ILE A 582 -6.88 -14.70 49.20
C ILE A 582 -7.93 -15.80 49.38
N ALA A 583 -7.84 -16.57 50.46
CA ALA A 583 -8.68 -17.78 50.67
C ALA A 583 -10.19 -17.46 50.64
N ASP A 584 -10.60 -16.38 51.29
CA ASP A 584 -12.01 -15.97 51.48
C ASP A 584 -12.55 -15.03 50.42
N ARG A 585 -11.81 -14.82 49.33
CA ARG A 585 -12.18 -13.89 48.21
C ARG A 585 -12.12 -14.60 46.88
N ASP A 586 -13.02 -14.20 45.97
CA ASP A 586 -13.09 -14.79 44.62
C ASP A 586 -12.20 -14.08 43.60
N TRP A 587 -11.25 -13.28 44.02
CA TRP A 587 -10.29 -12.58 43.19
C TRP A 587 -8.86 -12.92 43.53
N SER A 588 -7.94 -12.59 42.60
CA SER A 588 -6.50 -12.77 42.75
C SER A 588 -5.73 -11.51 42.43
N TYR A 589 -4.50 -11.42 42.95
CA TYR A 589 -3.54 -10.38 42.58
C TYR A 589 -2.39 -10.95 41.79
N VAL A 590 -2.01 -10.32 40.71
CA VAL A 590 -0.89 -10.67 39.85
C VAL A 590 0.09 -9.51 39.79
N ASP A 591 1.33 -9.73 40.19
CA ASP A 591 2.40 -8.76 40.08
C ASP A 591 3.11 -8.92 38.73
N THR A 592 3.36 -7.82 38.02
CA THR A 592 3.99 -7.77 36.71
C THR A 592 5.00 -6.62 36.59
N ASP A 593 6.02 -6.81 35.76
CA ASP A 593 7.04 -5.80 35.48
C ASP A 593 6.65 -4.80 34.40
N ARG A 594 5.52 -4.98 33.76
CA ARG A 594 5.04 -4.13 32.64
C ARG A 594 3.53 -3.98 32.70
N LEU A 595 3.06 -2.76 32.48
CA LEU A 595 1.63 -2.50 32.43
C LEU A 595 1.05 -2.61 31.02
N GLY A 596 1.82 -2.28 29.97
CA GLY A 596 1.40 -2.40 28.57
C GLY A 596 0.13 -1.60 28.23
N ASN A 597 -0.13 -0.49 28.93
CA ASN A 597 -1.34 0.34 28.83
C ASN A 597 -2.65 -0.35 29.27
N LEU A 598 -2.56 -1.44 30.04
CA LEU A 598 -3.73 -2.07 30.64
C LEU A 598 -4.52 -1.07 31.51
N LYS A 599 -5.84 -1.22 31.48
CA LYS A 599 -6.79 -0.43 32.27
C LYS A 599 -7.71 -1.32 33.08
N LYS A 600 -8.37 -0.74 34.08
CA LYS A 600 -9.48 -1.39 34.75
C LYS A 600 -10.58 -1.71 33.72
N GLY A 601 -11.08 -2.95 33.75
CA GLY A 601 -12.07 -3.48 32.82
C GLY A 601 -11.49 -4.24 31.63
N ASP A 602 -10.17 -4.16 31.37
CA ASP A 602 -9.53 -4.96 30.34
C ASP A 602 -9.49 -6.44 30.74
N TYR A 603 -9.46 -7.30 29.73
CA TYR A 603 -9.32 -8.74 29.91
C TYR A 603 -7.90 -9.20 29.58
N ILE A 604 -7.36 -10.10 30.41
CA ILE A 604 -6.08 -10.75 30.15
C ILE A 604 -6.22 -12.27 30.23
N SER A 605 -5.39 -12.99 29.49
CA SER A 605 -5.17 -14.42 29.68
C SER A 605 -3.71 -14.69 30.00
N PHE A 606 -3.38 -15.90 30.44
CA PHE A 606 -2.01 -16.27 30.77
C PHE A 606 -1.49 -17.36 29.85
N SER A 607 -0.23 -17.17 29.45
CA SER A 607 0.58 -18.17 28.74
C SER A 607 1.68 -18.64 29.68
N VAL A 608 1.86 -19.95 29.78
CA VAL A 608 2.88 -20.59 30.61
C VAL A 608 3.89 -21.25 29.67
N LYS A 609 5.13 -20.86 29.78
CA LYS A 609 6.23 -21.47 29.06
C LYS A 609 6.92 -22.52 29.91
N ASN A 610 7.01 -23.72 29.38
CA ASN A 610 7.72 -24.83 29.96
C ASN A 610 8.76 -25.43 29.00
N ASN A 611 9.44 -26.50 29.42
CA ASN A 611 10.45 -27.15 28.55
C ASN A 611 9.88 -27.81 27.27
N TYR A 612 8.56 -27.95 27.16
CA TYR A 612 7.87 -28.61 26.04
C TYR A 612 7.21 -27.61 25.11
N GLY A 613 7.17 -26.32 25.46
CA GLY A 613 6.57 -25.24 24.64
C GLY A 613 5.67 -24.30 25.43
N ASP A 614 4.87 -23.52 24.71
CA ASP A 614 3.94 -22.55 25.28
C ASP A 614 2.56 -23.20 25.49
N MET A 615 2.03 -23.11 26.69
CA MET A 615 0.71 -23.63 27.07
C MET A 615 -0.19 -22.47 27.53
N LYS A 616 -1.46 -22.51 27.14
CA LYS A 616 -2.45 -21.57 27.65
C LYS A 616 -2.88 -22.00 29.05
N TYR A 617 -2.81 -21.09 30.03
CA TYR A 617 -3.35 -21.32 31.35
C TYR A 617 -4.86 -21.50 31.27
N ASP A 618 -5.40 -22.51 31.94
CA ASP A 618 -6.84 -22.79 32.04
C ASP A 618 -7.60 -22.72 30.71
N ASN A 619 -7.02 -23.37 29.67
CA ASN A 619 -7.52 -23.36 28.29
C ASN A 619 -7.71 -21.96 27.68
N GLY A 620 -7.02 -20.96 28.19
CA GLY A 620 -7.08 -19.59 27.71
C GLY A 620 -8.23 -18.78 28.36
N HIS A 621 -8.64 -19.15 29.57
CA HIS A 621 -9.62 -18.38 30.34
C HIS A 621 -9.22 -16.91 30.44
N LYS A 622 -10.19 -16.02 30.29
CA LYS A 622 -10.01 -14.56 30.30
C LYS A 622 -10.36 -14.03 31.69
N PHE A 623 -9.47 -13.20 32.23
CA PHE A 623 -9.59 -12.60 33.56
C PHE A 623 -9.79 -11.09 33.40
N MET A 624 -10.83 -10.53 33.98
CA MET A 624 -11.09 -9.09 33.96
C MET A 624 -10.26 -8.39 35.05
N ILE A 625 -9.65 -7.26 34.69
CA ILE A 625 -8.89 -6.42 35.61
C ILE A 625 -9.85 -5.54 36.42
N LEU A 626 -9.96 -5.79 37.70
CA LEU A 626 -10.79 -5.01 38.60
C LEU A 626 -10.11 -3.73 39.11
N ASN A 627 -8.78 -3.79 39.29
CA ASN A 627 -7.99 -2.65 39.76
C ASN A 627 -6.52 -2.81 39.41
N ILE A 628 -5.80 -1.71 39.27
CA ILE A 628 -4.36 -1.66 38.98
C ILE A 628 -3.71 -0.79 40.06
N THR A 629 -2.63 -1.31 40.66
CA THR A 629 -1.85 -0.56 41.66
C THR A 629 -0.40 -0.45 41.21
N ASP A 630 0.10 0.75 41.06
CA ASP A 630 1.49 1.02 40.77
C ASP A 630 2.32 0.96 42.08
N LYS A 631 3.25 -0.02 42.12
CA LYS A 631 4.19 -0.19 43.23
C LYS A 631 5.62 0.20 42.89
N THR A 632 5.84 0.79 41.77
CA THR A 632 7.16 1.18 41.24
C THR A 632 7.93 2.05 42.24
N LYS A 633 7.23 2.90 42.99
CA LYS A 633 7.83 3.77 44.02
C LYS A 633 8.40 3.03 45.24
N TYR A 634 8.04 1.74 45.43
CA TYR A 634 8.49 0.92 46.54
C TYR A 634 9.53 -0.12 46.14
N ASN A 635 9.99 -0.09 44.87
CA ASN A 635 10.95 -1.04 44.33
C ASN A 635 12.07 -0.27 43.59
N ASP A 636 13.24 -0.15 44.21
CA ASP A 636 14.31 0.72 43.75
C ASP A 636 14.98 0.31 42.42
N GLU A 637 14.66 -0.86 41.87
CA GLU A 637 15.39 -1.35 40.69
C GLU A 637 14.56 -1.59 39.42
N LYS A 638 13.24 -1.84 39.50
CA LYS A 638 12.40 -2.16 38.30
C LYS A 638 10.94 -1.78 38.52
N PRO A 639 10.22 -1.37 37.44
CA PRO A 639 8.78 -1.16 37.48
C PRO A 639 8.05 -2.39 38.05
N LEU A 640 7.09 -2.17 38.95
CA LEU A 640 6.27 -3.24 39.51
C LEU A 640 4.83 -2.77 39.65
N TYR A 641 3.93 -3.49 38.98
CA TYR A 641 2.49 -3.25 38.98
C TYR A 641 1.75 -4.44 39.56
N THR A 642 0.66 -4.19 40.28
CA THR A 642 -0.23 -5.25 40.79
C THR A 642 -1.58 -5.14 40.12
N LEU A 643 -2.01 -6.18 39.42
CA LEU A 643 -3.31 -6.34 38.81
C LEU A 643 -4.21 -7.11 39.75
N GLN A 644 -5.40 -6.58 40.08
CA GLN A 644 -6.46 -7.31 40.79
C GLN A 644 -7.40 -7.90 39.75
N LEU A 645 -7.63 -9.20 39.78
CA LEU A 645 -8.43 -9.94 38.79
C LEU A 645 -9.70 -10.48 39.40
N ASP A 646 -10.74 -10.64 38.61
CA ASP A 646 -12.09 -11.05 38.98
C ASP A 646 -12.24 -12.50 39.49
N SER A 647 -11.22 -13.32 39.28
CA SER A 647 -11.30 -14.75 39.53
C SER A 647 -10.06 -15.32 40.23
N LYS A 648 -10.21 -16.50 40.85
CA LYS A 648 -9.12 -17.21 41.52
C LYS A 648 -8.13 -17.82 40.54
N ILE A 649 -6.85 -17.57 40.80
CA ILE A 649 -5.72 -18.10 40.02
C ILE A 649 -4.93 -19.07 40.92
N ARG A 650 -4.59 -20.25 40.38
CA ARG A 650 -3.70 -21.22 41.08
C ARG A 650 -2.24 -20.79 40.83
N SER A 651 -1.59 -20.23 41.85
CA SER A 651 -0.20 -19.75 41.78
C SER A 651 0.78 -20.85 41.34
N SER A 652 0.57 -22.10 41.77
CA SER A 652 1.40 -23.26 41.39
C SER A 652 1.39 -23.59 39.90
N LYS A 653 0.45 -23.05 39.14
CA LYS A 653 0.35 -23.23 37.69
C LYS A 653 0.87 -22.06 36.86
N LEU A 654 1.31 -20.99 37.53
CA LEU A 654 1.82 -19.78 36.87
C LEU A 654 3.23 -19.36 37.32
N ILE A 655 3.66 -19.80 38.49
CA ILE A 655 4.98 -19.40 39.02
C ILE A 655 5.92 -20.61 39.02
N SER A 656 7.13 -20.36 38.53
CA SER A 656 8.22 -21.35 38.55
C SER A 656 8.51 -21.81 39.99
N SER A 657 8.63 -23.11 40.20
CA SER A 657 9.01 -23.71 41.45
C SER A 657 9.80 -24.98 41.20
N GLU A 658 10.53 -25.49 42.19
CA GLU A 658 11.28 -26.76 42.09
C GLU A 658 10.38 -27.98 41.80
N LYS A 659 9.05 -27.84 41.92
CA LYS A 659 8.06 -28.90 41.75
C LYS A 659 7.33 -28.86 40.41
N ASN A 660 7.65 -27.91 39.54
CA ASN A 660 7.00 -27.77 38.24
C ASN A 660 8.02 -27.38 37.15
N ASP A 661 7.71 -27.72 35.89
CA ASP A 661 8.56 -27.45 34.73
C ASP A 661 8.34 -26.01 34.11
N ILE A 662 7.76 -25.08 34.88
CA ILE A 662 7.47 -23.73 34.42
C ILE A 662 8.76 -22.92 34.39
N LEU A 663 9.15 -22.44 33.22
CA LEU A 663 10.25 -21.52 33.02
C LEU A 663 9.85 -20.09 33.40
N TYR A 664 8.75 -19.61 32.82
CA TYR A 664 8.10 -18.34 33.17
C TYR A 664 6.66 -18.31 32.65
N SER A 665 5.88 -17.36 33.17
CA SER A 665 4.53 -17.09 32.69
C SER A 665 4.41 -15.63 32.24
N GLU A 666 3.57 -15.40 31.24
CA GLU A 666 3.24 -14.08 30.74
C GLU A 666 1.72 -13.90 30.74
N TRP A 667 1.29 -12.70 31.04
CA TRP A 667 -0.07 -12.29 30.73
C TRP A 667 -0.09 -11.70 29.31
N CYS A 668 -1.18 -11.91 28.59
CA CYS A 668 -1.44 -11.36 27.26
C CYS A 668 -2.79 -10.63 27.29
N LEU A 669 -2.86 -9.46 26.67
CA LEU A 669 -4.13 -8.77 26.49
C LEU A 669 -5.07 -9.63 25.67
N ASN A 670 -6.32 -9.71 26.11
CA ASN A 670 -7.41 -10.35 25.38
C ASN A 670 -8.58 -9.37 25.29
N LYS A 671 -9.50 -9.63 24.36
CA LYS A 671 -10.75 -8.89 24.30
C LYS A 671 -11.95 -9.82 24.58
N ASP A 672 -13.05 -9.24 24.93
CA ASP A 672 -14.32 -9.95 24.98
C ASP A 672 -14.76 -10.26 23.54
N ASP A 673 -15.12 -11.51 23.23
CA ASP A 673 -15.53 -11.89 21.88
C ASP A 673 -17.05 -11.79 21.75
N VAL A 674 -17.51 -10.95 20.84
CA VAL A 674 -18.91 -10.95 20.38
C VAL A 674 -18.95 -11.71 19.05
N SER A 675 -19.71 -12.80 19.00
CA SER A 675 -19.86 -13.55 17.75
C SER A 675 -20.69 -12.76 16.74
N PRO A 676 -20.48 -12.94 15.43
CA PRO A 676 -21.27 -12.22 14.41
C PRO A 676 -22.78 -12.41 14.58
N GLN A 677 -23.25 -13.62 14.90
CA GLN A 677 -24.67 -13.87 15.13
C GLN A 677 -25.18 -13.12 16.35
N GLU A 678 -24.44 -13.13 17.45
CA GLU A 678 -24.78 -12.40 18.65
C GLU A 678 -24.84 -10.88 18.41
N LEU A 679 -23.96 -10.36 17.58
CA LEU A 679 -23.96 -8.94 17.18
C LEU A 679 -25.26 -8.58 16.43
N PHE A 680 -25.68 -9.42 15.46
CA PHE A 680 -26.91 -9.20 14.69
C PHE A 680 -28.14 -9.27 15.60
N ASP A 681 -28.22 -10.27 16.48
CA ASP A 681 -29.34 -10.45 17.40
C ASP A 681 -29.42 -9.28 18.40
N LYS A 682 -28.30 -8.86 18.99
CA LYS A 682 -28.22 -7.71 19.89
C LYS A 682 -28.60 -6.38 19.20
N HIS A 683 -28.24 -6.22 17.94
CA HIS A 683 -28.64 -5.03 17.19
C HIS A 683 -30.13 -5.02 16.91
N LYS A 684 -30.70 -6.12 16.38
CA LYS A 684 -32.10 -6.18 15.91
C LYS A 684 -33.12 -6.29 17.05
N TRP A 685 -32.84 -7.20 17.98
CA TRP A 685 -33.80 -7.63 18.98
C TRP A 685 -33.39 -7.23 20.41
N GLY A 686 -32.16 -6.77 20.59
CA GLY A 686 -31.62 -6.39 21.88
C GLY A 686 -32.09 -5.03 22.38
N THR A 687 -31.73 -4.73 23.61
CA THR A 687 -31.99 -3.46 24.31
C THR A 687 -30.95 -2.40 23.91
N GLY A 688 -31.10 -1.17 24.43
CA GLY A 688 -30.10 -0.13 24.36
C GLY A 688 -28.75 -0.55 25.00
N GLU A 689 -28.82 -1.35 26.09
CA GLU A 689 -27.61 -1.91 26.75
C GLU A 689 -26.88 -2.91 25.84
N ASP A 690 -27.62 -3.78 25.13
CA ASP A 690 -27.05 -4.72 24.18
C ASP A 690 -26.33 -4.02 23.03
N ARG A 691 -26.93 -2.98 22.49
CA ARG A 691 -26.28 -2.12 21.46
C ARG A 691 -25.11 -1.33 22.04
N GLY A 692 -25.14 -0.99 23.33
CA GLY A 692 -24.02 -0.43 24.09
C GLY A 692 -22.85 -1.41 24.21
N LEU A 693 -23.11 -2.69 24.36
CA LEU A 693 -22.05 -3.73 24.37
C LEU A 693 -21.33 -3.80 23.03
N ILE A 694 -22.08 -3.78 21.91
CA ILE A 694 -21.49 -3.70 20.57
C ILE A 694 -20.62 -2.44 20.42
N ALA A 695 -21.11 -1.30 20.92
CA ALA A 695 -20.38 -0.04 20.88
C ALA A 695 -19.06 -0.08 21.66
N LYS A 696 -19.05 -0.69 22.84
CA LYS A 696 -17.81 -0.89 23.62
C LYS A 696 -16.82 -1.77 22.89
N TYR A 697 -17.29 -2.83 22.25
CA TYR A 697 -16.49 -3.73 21.44
C TYR A 697 -15.81 -2.97 20.27
N CYS A 698 -16.58 -2.21 19.48
CA CYS A 698 -16.08 -1.40 18.37
C CYS A 698 -15.04 -0.35 18.82
N ILE A 699 -15.28 0.33 19.95
CA ILE A 699 -14.32 1.30 20.54
C ILE A 699 -13.03 0.60 20.99
N MET A 700 -13.13 -0.59 21.58
CA MET A 700 -11.97 -1.37 22.00
C MET A 700 -11.07 -1.72 20.81
N ASP A 701 -11.65 -2.12 19.68
CA ASP A 701 -10.90 -2.43 18.45
C ASP A 701 -10.16 -1.20 17.93
N CYS A 702 -10.79 -0.03 17.98
CA CYS A 702 -10.13 1.23 17.66
C CYS A 702 -8.95 1.55 18.60
N GLU A 703 -9.11 1.34 19.90
CA GLU A 703 -8.04 1.61 20.89
C GLU A 703 -6.87 0.63 20.75
N LEU A 704 -7.15 -0.66 20.50
CA LEU A 704 -6.11 -1.66 20.30
C LEU A 704 -5.20 -1.30 19.12
N CYS A 705 -5.75 -0.72 18.05
CA CYS A 705 -4.95 -0.23 16.94
C CYS A 705 -3.97 0.88 17.38
N ILE A 706 -4.43 1.82 18.21
CA ILE A 706 -3.57 2.88 18.76
C ILE A 706 -2.49 2.29 19.68
N HIS A 707 -2.84 1.33 20.52
CA HIS A 707 -1.88 0.68 21.41
C HIS A 707 -0.81 -0.07 20.61
N LEU A 708 -1.18 -0.83 19.57
CA LEU A 708 -0.23 -1.50 18.69
C LEU A 708 0.69 -0.49 17.99
N LEU A 709 0.14 0.62 17.51
CA LEU A 709 0.86 1.69 16.85
C LEU A 709 1.95 2.30 17.75
N LEU A 710 1.62 2.52 19.04
CA LEU A 710 2.54 3.03 20.03
C LEU A 710 3.59 1.99 20.44
N MET A 711 3.21 0.72 20.55
CA MET A 711 4.11 -0.39 20.90
C MET A 711 5.14 -0.69 19.83
N LEU A 712 4.77 -0.51 18.57
CA LEU A 712 5.63 -0.78 17.42
C LEU A 712 6.45 0.45 16.97
N ASP A 713 6.39 1.55 17.71
CA ASP A 713 7.04 2.83 17.38
C ASP A 713 6.80 3.26 15.92
N PHE A 714 5.58 3.07 15.48
CA PHE A 714 5.21 3.12 14.06
C PHE A 714 5.46 4.49 13.41
N ILE A 715 5.04 5.58 14.07
CA ILE A 715 5.20 6.94 13.54
C ILE A 715 6.68 7.33 13.40
N PRO A 716 7.54 7.19 14.44
CA PRO A 716 8.97 7.47 14.29
C PRO A 716 9.65 6.66 13.20
N ASN A 717 9.32 5.36 13.09
CA ASN A 717 9.91 4.48 12.08
C ASN A 717 9.58 4.95 10.66
N ASN A 718 8.35 5.38 10.42
CA ASN A 718 7.91 5.84 9.11
C ASN A 718 8.39 7.24 8.74
N ILE A 719 8.49 8.15 9.72
CA ILE A 719 9.20 9.44 9.55
C ILE A 719 10.65 9.18 9.15
N GLY A 720 11.34 8.29 9.87
CA GLY A 720 12.70 7.90 9.55
C GLY A 720 12.84 7.34 8.14
N MET A 721 11.97 6.40 7.75
CA MET A 721 11.98 5.81 6.41
C MET A 721 11.70 6.85 5.31
N SER A 722 10.73 7.73 5.51
CA SER A 722 10.40 8.82 4.59
C SER A 722 11.61 9.74 4.34
N ASN A 723 12.27 10.17 5.40
CA ASN A 723 13.41 11.07 5.34
C ASN A 723 14.66 10.42 4.70
N VAL A 724 14.93 9.16 5.03
CA VAL A 724 16.06 8.39 4.46
C VAL A 724 15.84 8.14 2.97
N CYS A 725 14.65 7.68 2.59
CA CYS A 725 14.34 7.35 1.20
C CYS A 725 14.01 8.58 0.33
N LYS A 726 13.91 9.77 0.93
CA LYS A 726 13.53 11.02 0.23
C LYS A 726 12.18 10.90 -0.51
N VAL A 727 11.18 10.30 0.14
CA VAL A 727 9.82 10.14 -0.40
C VAL A 727 8.76 10.60 0.61
N PRO A 728 7.61 11.13 0.17
CA PRO A 728 6.50 11.46 1.08
C PRO A 728 6.05 10.26 1.91
N GLN A 729 5.57 10.46 3.14
CA GLN A 729 5.12 9.38 4.01
C GLN A 729 4.07 8.44 3.38
N PRO A 730 3.05 8.92 2.65
CA PRO A 730 2.10 8.01 1.98
C PRO A 730 2.77 7.00 1.04
N TYR A 731 3.96 7.30 0.50
CA TYR A 731 4.69 6.36 -0.35
C TYR A 731 5.26 5.18 0.44
N ILE A 732 5.50 5.34 1.75
CA ILE A 732 5.96 4.25 2.61
C ILE A 732 4.90 3.15 2.71
N PHE A 733 3.64 3.53 2.86
CA PHE A 733 2.51 2.62 3.05
C PHE A 733 1.87 2.13 1.74
N LEU A 734 1.81 3.03 0.76
CA LEU A 734 0.99 2.84 -0.43
C LEU A 734 1.81 2.51 -1.68
N ARG A 735 3.14 2.43 -1.58
CA ARG A 735 4.04 2.14 -2.70
C ARG A 735 5.02 1.03 -2.34
N GLY A 736 5.41 0.24 -3.35
CA GLY A 736 6.45 -0.79 -3.18
C GLY A 736 7.84 -0.20 -2.92
N GLN A 737 8.80 -1.07 -2.61
CA GLN A 737 10.20 -0.66 -2.32
C GLN A 737 10.89 0.03 -3.51
N GLY A 738 10.45 -0.26 -4.75
CA GLY A 738 11.07 0.27 -5.97
C GLY A 738 11.18 1.79 -5.97
N ILE A 739 10.10 2.51 -5.62
CA ILE A 739 10.11 3.98 -5.63
C ILE A 739 11.03 4.57 -4.54
N LYS A 740 11.17 3.89 -3.40
CA LYS A 740 12.04 4.30 -2.31
C LYS A 740 13.51 4.23 -2.72
N VAL A 741 13.91 3.09 -3.27
CA VAL A 741 15.28 2.87 -3.77
C VAL A 741 15.56 3.76 -4.97
N GLN A 742 14.62 3.89 -5.91
CA GLN A 742 14.76 4.79 -7.05
C GLN A 742 15.03 6.23 -6.61
N SER A 743 14.25 6.73 -5.66
CA SER A 743 14.39 8.11 -5.18
C SER A 743 15.78 8.36 -4.60
N ILE A 744 16.25 7.51 -3.68
CA ILE A 744 17.54 7.70 -3.03
C ILE A 744 18.70 7.52 -4.02
N VAL A 745 18.68 6.49 -4.88
CA VAL A 745 19.72 6.27 -5.89
C VAL A 745 19.81 7.44 -6.86
N THR A 746 18.66 7.96 -7.32
CA THR A 746 18.62 9.13 -8.20
C THR A 746 19.19 10.38 -7.52
N LYS A 747 18.87 10.61 -6.24
CA LYS A 747 19.42 11.74 -5.49
C LYS A 747 20.96 11.65 -5.41
N PHE A 748 21.50 10.46 -5.14
CA PHE A 748 22.96 10.25 -5.10
C PHE A 748 23.59 10.37 -6.48
N ALA A 749 22.98 9.78 -7.51
CA ALA A 749 23.46 9.90 -8.88
C ALA A 749 23.54 11.36 -9.32
N ASP A 750 22.52 12.17 -9.01
CA ASP A 750 22.49 13.59 -9.32
C ASP A 750 23.61 14.37 -8.60
N LYS A 751 23.82 14.10 -7.31
CA LYS A 751 24.91 14.69 -6.51
C LYS A 751 26.28 14.39 -7.12
N GLU A 752 26.47 13.19 -7.68
CA GLU A 752 27.70 12.76 -8.32
C GLU A 752 27.79 13.11 -9.81
N GLY A 753 26.80 13.85 -10.34
CA GLY A 753 26.78 14.28 -11.74
C GLY A 753 26.39 13.19 -12.74
N TYR A 754 25.74 12.10 -12.30
CA TYR A 754 25.20 11.05 -13.18
C TYR A 754 23.72 11.26 -13.45
N LYS A 755 23.26 10.85 -14.65
CA LYS A 755 21.84 10.81 -15.02
C LYS A 755 21.38 9.38 -15.20
N VAL A 756 20.23 9.06 -14.59
CA VAL A 756 19.64 7.72 -14.61
C VAL A 756 18.76 7.58 -15.85
N PRO A 757 19.03 6.63 -16.76
CA PRO A 757 18.21 6.42 -17.94
C PRO A 757 16.81 5.91 -17.55
N THR A 758 15.83 6.31 -18.33
CA THR A 758 14.47 5.80 -18.22
C THR A 758 14.32 4.53 -19.04
N LEU A 759 14.41 3.36 -18.42
CA LEU A 759 14.24 2.09 -19.10
C LEU A 759 12.80 1.96 -19.63
N MET A 760 12.68 1.66 -20.90
CA MET A 760 11.37 1.40 -21.53
C MET A 760 10.94 -0.04 -21.24
N GLY A 761 9.69 -0.22 -20.83
CA GLY A 761 9.14 -1.50 -20.40
C GLY A 761 9.07 -2.63 -21.42
N TYR A 762 9.72 -2.50 -22.58
CA TYR A 762 9.66 -3.44 -23.71
C TYR A 762 11.01 -3.66 -24.38
N ASP A 763 12.11 -3.50 -23.65
CA ASP A 763 13.40 -3.89 -24.24
C ASP A 763 13.48 -5.41 -24.35
N GLU A 764 14.16 -5.88 -25.40
CA GLU A 764 14.30 -7.31 -25.77
C GLU A 764 14.82 -8.18 -24.61
N GLU A 765 15.53 -7.60 -23.64
CA GLU A 765 15.93 -8.26 -22.38
C GLU A 765 14.75 -8.71 -21.50
N LYS A 766 13.52 -8.19 -21.72
CA LYS A 766 12.32 -8.63 -20.98
C LYS A 766 11.66 -9.87 -21.58
N SER A 767 11.96 -10.22 -22.80
CA SER A 767 11.57 -11.49 -23.42
C SER A 767 12.51 -12.63 -23.02
N ASP A 768 13.66 -12.30 -22.43
CA ASP A 768 14.63 -13.28 -21.95
C ASP A 768 14.11 -13.96 -20.67
N ASN A 769 13.77 -15.25 -20.79
CA ASN A 769 13.41 -16.13 -19.70
C ASN A 769 14.62 -16.52 -18.83
N SER A 770 15.82 -16.00 -19.15
CA SER A 770 17.01 -16.28 -18.40
C SER A 770 16.94 -15.73 -16.98
N GLY A 771 17.29 -16.55 -16.02
CA GLY A 771 17.41 -16.25 -14.61
C GLY A 771 18.87 -16.21 -14.17
N PHE A 772 19.07 -15.98 -12.91
CA PHE A 772 20.37 -16.14 -12.25
C PHE A 772 20.16 -16.84 -10.91
N GLU A 773 21.22 -17.44 -10.41
CA GLU A 773 21.15 -18.14 -9.13
C GLU A 773 21.01 -17.19 -7.97
N GLY A 774 19.96 -17.39 -7.17
CA GLY A 774 19.68 -16.61 -5.95
C GLY A 774 20.61 -16.95 -4.79
N ALA A 775 20.15 -16.69 -3.58
CA ALA A 775 20.83 -17.05 -2.35
C ALA A 775 21.03 -18.57 -2.25
N ILE A 776 22.16 -18.98 -1.68
CA ILE A 776 22.35 -20.38 -1.27
C ILE A 776 21.71 -20.58 0.11
N VAL A 777 20.99 -21.68 0.24
CA VAL A 777 20.55 -22.21 1.53
C VAL A 777 21.28 -23.54 1.72
N LEU A 778 22.14 -23.61 2.75
CA LEU A 778 22.86 -24.84 3.05
C LEU A 778 21.90 -25.87 3.65
N ASP A 779 21.96 -27.11 3.16
CA ASP A 779 21.16 -28.19 3.70
C ASP A 779 21.61 -28.48 5.15
N PRO A 780 20.68 -28.47 6.12
CA PRO A 780 21.00 -28.85 7.48
C PRO A 780 21.27 -30.36 7.55
N LYS A 781 22.12 -30.79 8.48
CA LYS A 781 22.20 -32.22 8.83
C LYS A 781 20.98 -32.55 9.70
N PRO A 782 20.02 -33.37 9.24
CA PRO A 782 18.85 -33.69 10.04
C PRO A 782 19.26 -34.43 11.32
N GLY A 783 18.74 -34.01 12.45
CA GLY A 783 19.04 -34.65 13.74
C GLY A 783 18.55 -33.88 14.94
N VAL A 784 18.70 -34.46 16.09
CA VAL A 784 18.44 -33.83 17.39
C VAL A 784 19.78 -33.60 18.07
N TYR A 785 20.09 -32.36 18.40
CA TYR A 785 21.37 -31.94 18.97
C TYR A 785 21.14 -31.52 20.41
N LEU A 786 21.41 -32.40 21.37
CA LEU A 786 21.14 -32.20 22.80
C LEU A 786 22.41 -32.03 23.64
N ASP A 787 23.55 -32.55 23.15
CA ASP A 787 24.77 -32.67 23.98
C ASP A 787 25.71 -31.47 23.81
N ASP A 788 25.76 -30.90 22.60
CA ASP A 788 26.68 -29.81 22.27
C ASP A 788 25.96 -28.48 21.98
N PRO A 789 26.52 -27.36 22.38
CA PRO A 789 25.98 -26.04 22.01
C PRO A 789 26.09 -25.81 20.50
N ILE A 790 25.04 -25.29 19.91
CA ILE A 790 25.01 -24.90 18.51
C ILE A 790 25.38 -23.41 18.38
N ALA A 791 26.50 -23.13 17.69
CA ALA A 791 26.87 -21.77 17.34
C ALA A 791 26.18 -21.33 16.04
N VAL A 792 25.48 -20.22 16.10
CA VAL A 792 24.88 -19.58 14.91
C VAL A 792 25.68 -18.34 14.55
N VAL A 793 26.20 -18.30 13.32
CA VAL A 793 26.98 -17.19 12.79
C VAL A 793 26.25 -16.56 11.64
N ASP A 794 26.14 -15.24 11.62
CA ASP A 794 25.48 -14.45 10.57
C ASP A 794 26.35 -13.33 10.04
N TYR A 795 26.34 -13.10 8.75
CA TYR A 795 27.02 -11.96 8.12
C TYR A 795 26.27 -10.65 8.38
N ALA A 796 26.98 -9.64 8.86
CA ALA A 796 26.42 -8.30 8.99
C ALA A 796 26.17 -7.67 7.62
N SER A 797 24.93 -7.72 7.14
CA SER A 797 24.51 -7.14 5.83
C SER A 797 25.25 -7.77 4.64
N LEU A 798 25.13 -9.07 4.41
CA LEU A 798 25.89 -9.85 3.42
C LEU A 798 25.93 -9.19 2.02
N TYR A 799 24.77 -8.93 1.40
CA TYR A 799 24.72 -8.33 0.06
C TYR A 799 25.21 -6.89 0.01
N PRO A 800 24.78 -6.00 0.92
CA PRO A 800 25.37 -4.67 1.01
C PRO A 800 26.89 -4.67 1.10
N SER A 801 27.47 -5.53 1.95
CA SER A 801 28.92 -5.64 2.12
C SER A 801 29.60 -6.21 0.87
N SER A 802 28.99 -7.19 0.19
CA SER A 802 29.49 -7.74 -1.06
C SER A 802 29.52 -6.70 -2.19
N ILE A 803 28.46 -5.88 -2.28
CA ILE A 803 28.39 -4.77 -3.24
C ILE A 803 29.52 -3.76 -3.01
N ILE A 804 29.77 -3.41 -1.75
CA ILE A 804 30.84 -2.46 -1.40
C ILE A 804 32.21 -3.05 -1.70
N GLU A 805 32.49 -4.28 -1.24
CA GLU A 805 33.80 -4.92 -1.36
C GLU A 805 34.21 -5.13 -2.82
N LYS A 806 33.30 -5.57 -3.66
CA LYS A 806 33.57 -5.84 -5.08
C LYS A 806 33.24 -4.67 -5.99
N ASN A 807 32.82 -3.53 -5.40
CA ASN A 807 32.46 -2.33 -6.13
C ASN A 807 31.40 -2.59 -7.22
N ILE A 808 30.37 -3.39 -6.90
CA ILE A 808 29.36 -3.85 -7.86
C ILE A 808 28.34 -2.73 -8.09
N SER A 809 28.32 -2.17 -9.30
CA SER A 809 27.43 -1.08 -9.68
C SER A 809 27.24 -1.05 -11.19
N HIS A 810 26.24 -0.33 -11.66
CA HIS A 810 26.04 -0.11 -13.09
C HIS A 810 27.22 0.64 -13.72
N ASP A 811 27.71 1.67 -13.04
CA ASP A 811 28.78 2.56 -13.49
C ASP A 811 30.18 1.98 -13.30
N THR A 812 30.32 0.85 -12.64
CA THR A 812 31.60 0.14 -12.46
C THR A 812 31.69 -1.16 -13.28
N TYR A 813 30.62 -1.59 -13.91
CA TYR A 813 30.62 -2.73 -14.81
C TYR A 813 31.38 -2.39 -16.11
N LEU A 814 32.49 -3.06 -16.37
CA LEU A 814 33.36 -2.80 -17.51
C LEU A 814 32.99 -3.61 -18.76
N GLY A 815 32.37 -4.77 -18.55
CA GLY A 815 32.02 -5.72 -19.62
C GLY A 815 32.19 -7.17 -19.20
N ASP A 816 32.01 -8.09 -20.14
CA ASP A 816 32.32 -9.49 -19.95
C ASP A 816 33.82 -9.72 -20.17
N TYR A 817 34.43 -10.62 -19.37
CA TYR A 817 35.87 -10.87 -19.42
C TYR A 817 36.36 -11.27 -20.82
N LYS A 818 35.57 -12.10 -21.54
CA LYS A 818 35.90 -12.53 -22.90
C LYS A 818 36.14 -11.37 -23.88
N ASP A 819 35.36 -10.27 -23.71
CA ASP A 819 35.42 -9.11 -24.58
C ASP A 819 36.54 -8.13 -24.17
N LEU A 820 37.00 -8.23 -22.93
CA LEU A 820 38.06 -7.36 -22.34
C LEU A 820 39.39 -8.09 -22.20
N LYS A 821 39.48 -9.38 -22.53
CA LYS A 821 40.63 -10.23 -22.26
C LYS A 821 41.91 -9.66 -22.80
N ASP A 822 41.94 -9.31 -24.07
CA ASP A 822 43.16 -8.82 -24.75
C ASP A 822 43.70 -7.55 -24.07
N LYS A 823 42.79 -6.67 -23.55
CA LYS A 823 43.17 -5.46 -22.85
C LYS A 823 43.61 -5.73 -21.42
N LEU A 824 42.94 -6.61 -20.71
CA LEU A 824 43.26 -6.95 -19.33
C LEU A 824 44.54 -7.77 -19.19
N GLU A 825 44.89 -8.55 -20.21
CA GLU A 825 46.14 -9.34 -20.31
C GLU A 825 47.29 -8.59 -20.96
N GLU A 826 47.11 -7.27 -21.23
CA GLU A 826 48.17 -6.43 -21.79
C GLU A 826 49.37 -6.31 -20.80
N LYS A 827 50.60 -6.42 -21.34
CA LYS A 827 51.83 -6.40 -20.56
C LYS A 827 52.64 -5.16 -20.83
N ASP A 828 53.31 -4.70 -19.80
CA ASP A 828 54.31 -3.62 -19.88
C ASP A 828 55.60 -4.04 -20.58
N LYS A 829 56.51 -3.11 -20.77
CA LYS A 829 57.83 -3.39 -21.38
C LYS A 829 58.68 -4.43 -20.64
N ASN A 830 58.32 -4.70 -19.38
CA ASN A 830 59.03 -5.65 -18.50
C ASN A 830 58.34 -7.02 -18.45
N GLY A 831 57.21 -7.19 -19.14
CA GLY A 831 56.45 -8.43 -19.20
C GLY A 831 55.42 -8.60 -18.07
N ASN A 832 55.20 -7.57 -17.21
CA ASN A 832 54.21 -7.57 -16.13
C ASN A 832 52.85 -7.12 -16.66
N LEU A 833 51.77 -7.68 -16.11
CA LEU A 833 50.45 -7.22 -16.44
C LEU A 833 50.26 -5.75 -16.05
N ILE A 834 49.68 -4.96 -16.94
CA ILE A 834 49.35 -3.54 -16.69
C ILE A 834 48.16 -3.47 -15.70
N TYR A 835 47.18 -4.36 -15.90
CA TYR A 835 46.00 -4.45 -15.07
C TYR A 835 45.99 -5.74 -14.25
N GLU A 836 45.81 -5.63 -12.94
CA GLU A 836 45.81 -6.76 -12.00
C GLU A 836 44.44 -6.97 -11.38
N GLU A 837 44.00 -8.23 -11.36
CA GLU A 837 42.77 -8.61 -10.64
C GLU A 837 42.89 -8.33 -9.13
N GLY A 838 41.84 -7.78 -8.52
CA GLY A 838 41.84 -7.36 -7.11
C GLY A 838 42.37 -5.94 -6.88
N ARG A 839 43.35 -5.48 -7.66
CA ARG A 839 43.86 -4.11 -7.62
C ARG A 839 43.09 -3.20 -8.57
N ASP A 840 43.04 -3.53 -9.84
CA ASP A 840 42.49 -2.65 -10.89
C ASP A 840 41.08 -3.01 -11.28
N TYR A 841 40.74 -4.30 -11.25
CA TYR A 841 39.41 -4.80 -11.52
C TYR A 841 39.07 -5.99 -10.63
N ASN A 842 37.75 -6.24 -10.46
CA ASN A 842 37.19 -7.41 -9.82
C ASN A 842 36.51 -8.28 -10.88
N ARG A 843 36.82 -9.57 -10.91
CA ARG A 843 36.21 -10.56 -11.78
C ARG A 843 35.24 -11.41 -11.00
N ILE A 844 34.00 -11.57 -11.50
CA ILE A 844 32.95 -12.31 -10.80
C ILE A 844 32.27 -13.24 -11.80
N GLN A 845 32.24 -14.54 -11.48
CA GLN A 845 31.64 -15.58 -12.29
C GLN A 845 30.35 -16.10 -11.68
N TYR A 846 29.38 -16.40 -12.54
CA TYR A 846 28.14 -17.08 -12.14
C TYR A 846 27.57 -17.92 -13.27
N ASP A 847 26.86 -19.02 -12.92
CA ASP A 847 26.18 -19.88 -13.87
C ASP A 847 24.93 -19.19 -14.42
N ASN A 848 24.73 -19.25 -15.73
CA ASN A 848 23.51 -18.75 -16.37
C ASN A 848 22.42 -19.82 -16.38
N TYR A 849 21.17 -19.38 -16.05
CA TYR A 849 20.03 -20.29 -15.94
C TYR A 849 18.83 -19.76 -16.72
N GLU A 850 18.00 -20.71 -17.20
CA GLU A 850 16.68 -20.44 -17.74
C GLU A 850 15.60 -21.02 -16.82
N TYR A 851 14.50 -20.29 -16.72
CA TYR A 851 13.30 -20.79 -16.08
C TYR A 851 12.32 -21.26 -17.16
N VAL A 852 12.17 -22.58 -17.29
CA VAL A 852 11.34 -23.22 -18.31
C VAL A 852 10.08 -23.76 -17.64
N GLN A 853 8.91 -23.37 -18.14
CA GLN A 853 7.65 -23.94 -17.69
C GLN A 853 7.53 -25.38 -18.20
N LYS A 854 7.32 -26.33 -17.30
CA LYS A 854 7.13 -27.73 -17.66
C LYS A 854 5.82 -27.89 -18.42
N GLU A 855 5.88 -28.49 -19.61
CA GLU A 855 4.70 -28.67 -20.47
C GLU A 855 3.52 -29.28 -19.70
N GLY A 856 2.36 -28.68 -19.80
CA GLY A 856 1.12 -29.12 -19.17
C GLY A 856 1.01 -28.89 -17.65
N THR A 857 1.94 -28.18 -17.01
CA THR A 857 1.91 -27.87 -15.59
C THR A 857 2.18 -26.38 -15.33
N SER A 858 1.79 -25.90 -14.12
CA SER A 858 2.19 -24.57 -13.64
C SER A 858 3.57 -24.56 -12.96
N VAL A 859 4.30 -25.66 -13.03
CA VAL A 859 5.62 -25.81 -12.39
C VAL A 859 6.70 -25.23 -13.32
N VAL A 860 7.50 -24.32 -12.77
CA VAL A 860 8.66 -23.73 -13.44
C VAL A 860 9.91 -24.45 -12.96
N GLU A 861 10.64 -25.06 -13.91
CA GLU A 861 11.91 -25.74 -13.64
C GLU A 861 13.09 -24.83 -14.01
N LYS A 862 14.12 -24.86 -13.17
CA LYS A 862 15.39 -24.19 -13.40
C LYS A 862 16.30 -25.09 -14.23
N LYS A 863 16.74 -24.61 -15.42
CA LYS A 863 17.69 -25.34 -16.29
C LYS A 863 18.94 -24.52 -16.51
N ASN A 864 20.11 -25.16 -16.53
CA ASN A 864 21.33 -24.48 -16.91
C ASN A 864 21.26 -24.17 -18.42
N VAL A 865 21.67 -22.97 -18.77
CA VAL A 865 21.95 -22.63 -20.18
C VAL A 865 23.25 -23.38 -20.58
N LEU A 866 23.23 -24.01 -21.71
CA LEU A 866 24.38 -24.79 -22.21
C LEU A 866 25.00 -24.06 -23.42
N ASN A 867 26.34 -24.10 -23.48
CA ASN A 867 27.08 -23.68 -24.63
C ASN A 867 26.88 -24.67 -25.81
N GLU A 868 27.35 -24.34 -26.99
CA GLU A 868 27.29 -25.20 -28.19
C GLU A 868 28.00 -26.57 -28.00
N ASP A 869 28.98 -26.63 -27.12
CA ASP A 869 29.73 -27.85 -26.74
C ASP A 869 29.07 -28.70 -25.65
N GLY A 870 27.88 -28.27 -25.15
CA GLY A 870 27.15 -28.96 -24.10
C GLY A 870 27.63 -28.64 -22.67
N THR A 871 28.62 -27.79 -22.49
CA THR A 871 29.05 -27.31 -21.17
C THR A 871 28.10 -26.24 -20.63
N LYS A 872 28.08 -26.05 -19.30
CA LYS A 872 27.28 -24.96 -18.67
C LYS A 872 27.83 -23.61 -19.10
N GLU A 873 26.91 -22.71 -19.47
CA GLU A 873 27.29 -21.33 -19.72
C GLU A 873 27.61 -20.63 -18.41
N VAL A 874 28.84 -20.15 -18.27
CA VAL A 874 29.32 -19.35 -17.15
C VAL A 874 29.48 -17.91 -17.61
N MET A 875 28.72 -17.01 -16.99
CA MET A 875 28.91 -15.58 -17.19
C MET A 875 30.10 -15.10 -16.38
N ASP A 876 30.92 -14.26 -16.99
CA ASP A 876 32.17 -13.78 -16.41
C ASP A 876 32.25 -12.26 -16.52
N CYS A 877 31.87 -11.59 -15.45
CA CYS A 877 31.68 -10.16 -15.39
C CYS A 877 32.87 -9.45 -14.74
N VAL A 878 33.24 -8.31 -15.31
CA VAL A 878 34.37 -7.48 -14.83
C VAL A 878 33.85 -6.15 -14.31
N PHE A 879 34.22 -5.81 -13.08
CA PHE A 879 33.91 -4.54 -12.43
C PHE A 879 35.19 -3.77 -12.10
N LEU A 880 35.12 -2.45 -12.14
CA LEU A 880 36.20 -1.57 -11.70
C LEU A 880 36.46 -1.79 -10.19
N SER A 881 37.72 -1.95 -9.79
CA SER A 881 38.08 -2.00 -8.38
C SER A 881 38.18 -0.57 -7.81
N GLU A 882 37.78 -0.39 -6.55
CA GLU A 882 37.99 0.89 -5.88
C GLU A 882 39.46 1.19 -5.59
N HIS A 883 40.34 0.20 -5.73
CA HIS A 883 41.79 0.34 -5.58
C HIS A 883 42.52 0.59 -6.89
N ASN A 884 41.81 0.73 -8.00
CA ASN A 884 42.38 0.95 -9.33
C ASN A 884 43.30 2.19 -9.33
N ILE A 885 44.47 2.06 -9.87
CA ILE A 885 45.49 3.13 -9.91
C ILE A 885 45.44 3.98 -11.19
N HIS A 886 44.65 3.52 -12.20
CA HIS A 886 44.61 4.13 -13.53
C HIS A 886 43.45 5.11 -13.71
N VAL A 887 42.49 5.17 -12.77
CA VAL A 887 41.30 6.05 -12.83
C VAL A 887 41.16 6.88 -11.56
N GLU A 888 40.68 8.10 -11.73
CA GLU A 888 40.51 9.05 -10.64
C GLU A 888 39.27 8.72 -9.81
N LYS A 889 38.11 8.49 -10.45
CA LYS A 889 36.85 8.15 -9.79
C LYS A 889 36.63 6.65 -9.76
N LYS A 890 36.73 6.05 -8.59
CA LYS A 890 36.86 4.59 -8.42
C LYS A 890 35.64 3.94 -7.85
N LYS A 891 34.89 4.63 -6.96
CA LYS A 891 33.75 4.05 -6.25
C LYS A 891 32.44 4.22 -7.01
N GLY A 892 31.70 3.12 -7.19
CA GLY A 892 30.42 3.12 -7.90
C GLY A 892 29.28 3.75 -7.11
N ILE A 893 28.22 4.17 -7.80
CA ILE A 893 27.03 4.81 -7.21
C ILE A 893 26.33 3.89 -6.19
N ILE A 894 26.10 2.63 -6.55
CA ILE A 894 25.42 1.69 -5.63
C ILE A 894 26.26 1.41 -4.38
N PRO A 895 27.58 1.11 -4.47
CA PRO A 895 28.46 1.01 -3.30
C PRO A 895 28.49 2.27 -2.44
N MET A 896 28.44 3.47 -3.05
CA MET A 896 28.37 4.73 -2.31
C MET A 896 27.07 4.87 -1.53
N VAL A 897 25.93 4.67 -2.20
CA VAL A 897 24.59 4.71 -1.57
C VAL A 897 24.52 3.75 -0.39
N VAL A 898 24.91 2.50 -0.61
CA VAL A 898 24.85 1.46 0.43
C VAL A 898 25.84 1.76 1.56
N GLY A 899 27.04 2.20 1.23
CA GLY A 899 28.07 2.57 2.20
C GLY A 899 27.66 3.74 3.10
N GLU A 900 27.03 4.76 2.52
CA GLU A 900 26.52 5.92 3.26
C GLU A 900 25.36 5.53 4.19
N LEU A 901 24.42 4.68 3.71
CA LEU A 901 23.33 4.17 4.52
C LEU A 901 23.84 3.36 5.74
N LEU A 902 24.83 2.48 5.54
CA LEU A 902 25.41 1.70 6.64
C LEU A 902 26.20 2.57 7.61
N SER A 903 26.93 3.56 7.12
CA SER A 903 27.67 4.53 7.93
C SER A 903 26.72 5.40 8.76
N ALA A 904 25.66 5.93 8.15
CA ALA A 904 24.62 6.69 8.83
C ALA A 904 23.92 5.85 9.91
N ARG A 905 23.64 4.57 9.63
CA ARG A 905 23.11 3.63 10.61
C ARG A 905 24.04 3.47 11.81
N SER A 906 25.33 3.29 11.57
CA SER A 906 26.32 3.14 12.64
C SER A 906 26.42 4.40 13.51
N ALA A 907 26.43 5.58 12.89
CA ALA A 907 26.42 6.86 13.59
C ALA A 907 25.15 7.03 14.44
N THR A 908 23.97 6.74 13.86
CA THR A 908 22.68 6.81 14.56
C THR A 908 22.62 5.87 15.77
N LYS A 909 23.15 4.64 15.65
CA LYS A 909 23.26 3.71 16.78
C LYS A 909 24.14 4.23 17.91
N LYS A 910 25.20 4.96 17.59
CA LYS A 910 26.05 5.59 18.61
C LYS A 910 25.33 6.73 19.34
N LEU A 911 24.52 7.53 18.62
CA LEU A 911 23.69 8.57 19.20
C LEU A 911 22.59 7.96 20.08
N LEU A 912 21.88 6.93 19.61
CA LEU A 912 20.85 6.20 20.33
C LEU A 912 21.32 5.68 21.70
N LYS A 913 22.57 5.16 21.76
CA LYS A 913 23.16 4.69 23.03
C LYS A 913 23.42 5.81 24.05
N LYS A 914 23.59 7.05 23.61
CA LYS A 914 23.88 8.21 24.46
C LYS A 914 22.64 9.01 24.83
N GLU A 915 21.56 8.87 24.09
CA GLU A 915 20.34 9.63 24.30
C GLU A 915 19.63 9.16 25.58
N LYS A 916 19.05 10.11 26.34
CA LYS A 916 18.32 9.87 27.57
C LYS A 916 16.80 10.08 27.41
N ASP A 917 16.40 10.93 26.47
CA ASP A 917 14.99 11.20 26.19
C ASP A 917 14.38 10.02 25.42
N GLU A 918 13.37 9.38 25.99
CA GLU A 918 12.74 8.18 25.41
C GLU A 918 12.07 8.46 24.05
N ASN A 919 11.50 9.64 23.82
CA ASN A 919 10.91 9.98 22.54
C ASN A 919 11.98 10.18 21.47
N LYS A 920 13.10 10.82 21.81
CA LYS A 920 14.23 10.96 20.90
C LYS A 920 14.92 9.63 20.62
N LYS A 921 14.99 8.72 21.60
CA LYS A 921 15.47 7.34 21.38
C LYS A 921 14.63 6.63 20.31
N LYS A 922 13.30 6.71 20.43
CA LYS A 922 12.38 6.09 19.46
C LYS A 922 12.59 6.62 18.04
N VAL A 923 12.73 7.94 17.88
CA VAL A 923 13.04 8.57 16.59
C VAL A 923 14.38 8.07 16.04
N LEU A 924 15.42 8.04 16.86
CA LEU A 924 16.74 7.54 16.44
C LEU A 924 16.72 6.06 16.09
N ASP A 925 15.96 5.24 16.82
CA ASP A 925 15.80 3.83 16.49
C ASP A 925 15.06 3.64 15.17
N GLY A 926 14.02 4.43 14.91
CA GLY A 926 13.33 4.49 13.62
C GLY A 926 14.30 4.80 12.47
N PHE A 927 15.16 5.79 12.62
CA PHE A 927 16.17 6.13 11.61
C PHE A 927 17.16 4.99 11.36
N GLN A 928 17.72 4.35 12.41
CA GLN A 928 18.66 3.26 12.18
C GLN A 928 18.02 2.04 11.52
N LEU A 929 16.74 1.76 11.82
CA LEU A 929 15.98 0.70 11.17
C LEU A 929 15.73 1.04 9.69
N ALA A 930 15.35 2.27 9.39
CA ALA A 930 15.14 2.75 8.02
C ALA A 930 16.40 2.60 7.17
N TYR A 931 17.56 2.99 7.70
CA TYR A 931 18.85 2.79 7.03
C TYR A 931 19.12 1.31 6.72
N LYS A 932 18.85 0.40 7.68
CA LYS A 932 19.02 -1.04 7.50
C LYS A 932 18.12 -1.58 6.38
N LEU A 933 16.84 -1.25 6.44
CA LEU A 933 15.84 -1.75 5.49
C LEU A 933 16.11 -1.23 4.07
N THR A 934 16.46 0.06 3.94
CA THR A 934 16.77 0.66 2.64
C THR A 934 18.02 0.03 2.02
N ALA A 935 19.10 -0.12 2.78
CA ALA A 935 20.34 -0.72 2.29
C ALA A 935 20.12 -2.17 1.81
N ASN A 936 19.34 -2.97 2.55
CA ASN A 936 19.03 -4.35 2.17
C ASN A 936 18.07 -4.43 0.96
N SER A 937 17.24 -3.40 0.74
CA SER A 937 16.28 -3.38 -0.38
C SER A 937 16.92 -3.04 -1.72
N VAL A 938 18.10 -2.42 -1.74
CA VAL A 938 18.80 -2.01 -2.98
C VAL A 938 19.02 -3.22 -3.89
N TYR A 939 19.57 -4.32 -3.36
CA TYR A 939 19.80 -5.54 -4.13
C TYR A 939 18.53 -6.06 -4.83
N GLY A 940 17.42 -6.12 -4.10
CA GLY A 940 16.14 -6.59 -4.67
C GLY A 940 15.66 -5.78 -5.87
N GLN A 941 15.99 -4.49 -5.94
CA GLN A 941 15.64 -3.63 -7.06
C GLN A 941 16.57 -3.80 -8.27
N LEU A 942 17.81 -4.22 -8.07
CA LEU A 942 18.74 -4.52 -9.15
C LEU A 942 18.33 -5.77 -9.93
N GLY A 943 17.70 -6.75 -9.27
CA GLY A 943 17.23 -8.00 -9.88
C GLY A 943 15.78 -7.99 -10.36
N ALA A 944 14.99 -7.01 -9.96
CA ALA A 944 13.55 -6.96 -10.27
C ALA A 944 13.31 -6.45 -11.70
N LYS A 945 12.71 -7.26 -12.59
CA LYS A 945 12.39 -6.88 -14.00
C LYS A 945 11.55 -5.60 -14.13
N THR A 946 10.75 -5.26 -13.12
CA THR A 946 9.89 -4.06 -13.09
C THR A 946 10.59 -2.82 -12.55
N SER A 947 11.80 -2.95 -12.03
CA SER A 947 12.57 -1.84 -11.47
C SER A 947 13.21 -1.01 -12.58
N CYS A 948 13.23 0.30 -12.39
CA CYS A 948 13.98 1.22 -13.25
C CYS A 948 15.50 1.10 -13.07
N LEU A 949 15.95 0.38 -12.04
CA LEU A 949 17.35 0.10 -11.74
C LEU A 949 17.72 -1.35 -12.09
N SER A 950 16.86 -2.06 -12.80
CA SER A 950 17.08 -3.46 -13.15
C SER A 950 18.33 -3.62 -13.99
N PHE A 951 19.28 -4.42 -13.50
CA PHE A 951 20.46 -4.87 -14.25
C PHE A 951 20.86 -6.27 -13.78
N LYS A 952 20.46 -7.26 -14.55
CA LYS A 952 20.59 -8.69 -14.22
C LYS A 952 22.01 -9.07 -13.81
N LYS A 953 23.03 -8.63 -14.57
CA LYS A 953 24.44 -8.96 -14.29
C LYS A 953 24.90 -8.45 -12.94
N VAL A 954 24.53 -7.22 -12.56
CA VAL A 954 24.85 -6.63 -11.25
C VAL A 954 24.19 -7.41 -10.11
N ALA A 955 22.95 -7.79 -10.29
CA ALA A 955 22.23 -8.60 -9.30
C ALA A 955 22.81 -10.02 -9.17
N ALA A 956 23.09 -10.69 -10.28
CA ALA A 956 23.67 -12.04 -10.34
C ALA A 956 25.06 -12.07 -9.69
N CYS A 957 25.92 -11.10 -9.99
CA CYS A 957 27.23 -10.98 -9.39
C CYS A 957 27.17 -10.76 -7.87
N THR A 958 26.18 -9.97 -7.39
CA THR A 958 25.98 -9.77 -5.95
C THR A 958 25.64 -11.09 -5.23
N THR A 959 24.76 -11.91 -5.80
CA THR A 959 24.42 -13.22 -5.22
C THR A 959 25.58 -14.21 -5.33
N ALA A 960 26.33 -14.19 -6.44
CA ALA A 960 27.51 -15.05 -6.61
C ALA A 960 28.57 -14.80 -5.53
N VAL A 961 28.89 -13.54 -5.28
CA VAL A 961 29.82 -13.16 -4.19
C VAL A 961 29.28 -13.59 -2.84
N GLY A 962 27.98 -13.37 -2.59
CA GLY A 962 27.33 -13.79 -1.36
C GLY A 962 27.39 -15.31 -1.12
N ARG A 963 27.12 -16.12 -2.16
CA ARG A 963 27.24 -17.58 -2.11
C ARG A 963 28.66 -18.02 -1.77
N GLN A 964 29.67 -17.44 -2.45
CA GLN A 964 31.06 -17.75 -2.19
C GLN A 964 31.44 -17.48 -0.73
N LYS A 965 31.03 -16.33 -0.20
CA LYS A 965 31.29 -15.98 1.22
C LYS A 965 30.68 -16.95 2.21
N ILE A 966 29.46 -17.42 1.96
CA ILE A 966 28.83 -18.43 2.82
C ILE A 966 29.58 -19.76 2.75
N ILE A 967 30.04 -20.17 1.55
CA ILE A 967 30.83 -21.39 1.37
C ILE A 967 32.18 -21.26 2.10
N ASP A 968 32.83 -20.10 1.98
CA ASP A 968 34.13 -19.83 2.64
C ASP A 968 33.99 -19.84 4.17
N ALA A 969 32.90 -19.22 4.70
CA ALA A 969 32.60 -19.25 6.13
C ALA A 969 32.36 -20.67 6.64
N LYS A 970 31.61 -21.48 5.84
CA LYS A 970 31.40 -22.90 6.17
C LYS A 970 32.73 -23.65 6.23
N LYS A 971 33.60 -23.48 5.22
CA LYS A 971 34.94 -24.09 5.22
C LYS A 971 35.73 -23.70 6.47
N TYR A 972 35.83 -22.38 6.74
CA TYR A 972 36.55 -21.88 7.91
C TYR A 972 36.03 -22.39 9.24
N ALA A 973 34.74 -22.71 9.34
CA ALA A 973 34.12 -23.25 10.56
C ALA A 973 34.40 -24.76 10.72
N PHE A 974 34.75 -25.45 9.65
CA PHE A 974 35.06 -26.91 9.68
C PHE A 974 36.57 -27.20 9.73
N ASP A 975 37.40 -26.30 9.22
CA ASP A 975 38.87 -26.33 9.36
C ASP A 975 39.29 -25.88 10.76
#